data_3b00a1817ab5eb5de738e1106a6372c8
#
_entry.id   3b00a1817ab5eb5de738e1106a6372c8
#
_cell.length_a   1.000
_cell.length_b   1.000
_cell.length_c   1.000
_cell.angle_alpha   90.00
_cell.angle_beta   90.00
_cell.angle_gamma   90.00
#
_symmetry.space_group_name_H-M   'P 1'
#
loop_
_entity.id
_entity.type
_entity.pdbx_description
1 polymer ?
#
loop_
_entity_poly.entity_id
_entity_poly.type
_entity_poly.pdbx_seq_one_letter_code
_entity_poly.pdbx_strand_id
1 'polypeptide(L)'
;MSGAVQTGNLVNITTAGTIASGDNTIRLSRIVSKVKFTIKAAKEEGITRSFKLDTYDIMNIAQEGRLIGNNDGNDRIEAEKVNNNIGNTIGVNDVEAGAQFFEVYLPENLQTKVKSVNSQAAREDDSQTKPQKVFTNAPAKGTYVVLKGKYEETKNGTTRSADVTYYVHLGDCTKDVDYYDVERNCKYTYNITVAGVDKIIVEALKQNEEYQPGAEGVVLEYGAKGKNMTLDSHYEYMVMRFYQNDIQELKKAGKGYYYQVYALGNHTDVINVGATTTGNKNNVDTSWIQFAIKNSVYSEDKSDRGTACNYPGTKSSDLYDVESFLKYLYSNATNSLIWKGYDNIKGHYLDATCFISENYYKNLKWNQYVNDVDKRAFYVANEVETSKDGRSVYAKTQYGLIQYNIQTFYDRSKAGSITAYGCETINDEEGKDFSVNGRGSKYNSSGNDTWNGRANMLKDIEKDDWESLKSNESLIKACMSRNRDLNGDGKISDDEIRWYAPTISQYIGIWIGEEIMSTEAKLFNRSTSTLERESDRMLYYSSTNNQNTYFSEEGMATNNYPTQNYPPKLVRCLRNLKSYNEGYNYEPDKYYTYNTSESTVTLDKVDEKALNTSGELGELNEHEERSAGNKPAKSFRIAAKTYPENNSGDASMESVVYGRFKCYGNYNEGDRKWRVPNQREMSVMYLINPDLINMAYCRTKFSNINFRKSWTYTSVFTMATNWSDYSSGKVCCIKVLK
;
A
#
# COMPACT_ATOMS: atom_id res chain seq x y z
N MET A 1 11.31 42.64 -8.62
CA MET A 1 12.39 43.23 -7.81
C MET A 1 12.19 44.74 -7.83
N SER A 2 12.17 45.42 -6.68
CA SER A 2 12.18 46.88 -6.59
C SER A 2 13.53 47.34 -6.05
N GLY A 3 14.12 48.32 -6.66
CA GLY A 3 15.34 48.96 -6.17
C GLY A 3 15.01 50.32 -5.57
N ALA A 4 15.44 50.57 -4.34
CA ALA A 4 15.40 51.91 -3.77
C ALA A 4 16.70 52.62 -4.13
N VAL A 5 16.61 53.68 -4.90
CA VAL A 5 17.73 54.62 -5.12
C VAL A 5 17.68 55.62 -4.00
N GLN A 6 18.68 55.65 -3.13
CA GLN A 6 18.81 56.76 -2.16
C GLN A 6 19.03 58.06 -2.93
N THR A 7 18.15 59.00 -2.70
CA THR A 7 18.26 60.35 -3.27
C THR A 7 19.50 61.07 -2.71
N GLY A 8 20.47 61.28 -3.56
CA GLY A 8 21.67 62.09 -3.20
C GLY A 8 22.92 61.81 -4.03
N ASN A 9 23.06 60.61 -4.60
CA ASN A 9 24.22 60.28 -5.44
C ASN A 9 23.79 59.72 -6.77
N LEU A 10 24.01 60.43 -7.85
CA LEU A 10 23.90 59.91 -9.20
C LEU A 10 24.95 58.81 -9.40
N VAL A 11 24.50 57.60 -9.66
CA VAL A 11 25.41 56.49 -10.06
C VAL A 11 25.79 56.73 -11.51
N ASN A 12 27.00 57.19 -11.76
CA ASN A 12 27.56 57.23 -13.10
C ASN A 12 27.98 55.83 -13.55
N ILE A 13 27.22 55.26 -14.46
CA ILE A 13 27.61 54.03 -15.16
C ILE A 13 28.49 54.42 -16.33
N THR A 14 29.81 54.40 -16.15
CA THR A 14 30.78 54.87 -17.13
C THR A 14 31.20 53.84 -18.18
N THR A 15 30.81 52.57 -18.02
CA THR A 15 31.04 51.49 -19.00
C THR A 15 30.00 50.38 -18.85
N ALA A 16 29.51 49.85 -19.97
CA ALA A 16 28.51 48.80 -19.98
C ALA A 16 28.97 47.59 -19.14
N GLY A 17 28.33 47.35 -18.02
CA GLY A 17 28.43 46.12 -17.24
C GLY A 17 29.29 46.15 -15.99
N THR A 18 29.90 47.27 -15.59
CA THR A 18 30.70 47.31 -14.36
C THR A 18 30.21 48.39 -13.40
N ILE A 19 29.73 47.99 -12.25
CA ILE A 19 29.46 48.87 -11.10
C ILE A 19 30.72 48.82 -10.22
N ALA A 20 31.42 49.94 -10.08
CA ALA A 20 32.60 50.03 -9.22
C ALA A 20 32.23 49.80 -7.75
N SER A 21 33.06 49.03 -7.03
CA SER A 21 32.91 48.79 -5.58
C SER A 21 33.13 50.09 -4.81
N GLY A 22 32.18 50.51 -3.99
CA GLY A 22 32.21 51.70 -3.16
C GLY A 22 30.79 52.13 -2.77
N ASP A 23 30.58 53.34 -2.30
CA ASP A 23 29.31 53.89 -1.80
C ASP A 23 28.16 53.95 -2.84
N ASN A 24 28.39 53.47 -4.05
CA ASN A 24 27.44 53.45 -5.16
C ASN A 24 26.73 52.11 -5.35
N THR A 25 26.43 51.38 -4.29
CA THR A 25 25.76 50.09 -4.38
C THR A 25 24.26 50.24 -4.57
N ILE A 26 23.72 49.74 -5.70
CA ILE A 26 22.27 49.62 -5.87
C ILE A 26 21.80 48.42 -5.08
N ARG A 27 21.06 48.65 -4.00
CA ARG A 27 20.44 47.56 -3.24
C ARG A 27 19.08 47.23 -3.85
N LEU A 28 18.94 45.98 -4.30
CA LEU A 28 17.67 45.44 -4.80
C LEU A 28 16.96 44.67 -3.68
N SER A 29 15.73 45.04 -3.39
CA SER A 29 14.86 44.30 -2.49
C SER A 29 13.80 43.55 -3.28
N ARG A 30 13.53 42.32 -2.89
CA ARG A 30 12.40 41.57 -3.44
C ARG A 30 11.10 42.15 -2.93
N ILE A 31 10.08 42.25 -3.78
CA ILE A 31 8.75 42.72 -3.40
C ILE A 31 7.89 41.62 -2.72
N VAL A 32 8.41 40.40 -2.66
CA VAL A 32 7.76 39.24 -2.07
C VAL A 32 8.62 38.64 -0.96
N SER A 33 7.98 37.97 -0.04
CA SER A 33 8.60 37.06 0.93
C SER A 33 8.61 35.64 0.40
N LYS A 34 9.56 34.83 0.86
CA LYS A 34 9.57 33.38 0.68
C LYS A 34 9.14 32.72 1.98
N VAL A 35 8.11 31.87 1.94
CA VAL A 35 7.60 31.16 3.11
C VAL A 35 7.76 29.66 2.84
N LYS A 36 8.44 28.96 3.76
CA LYS A 36 8.60 27.52 3.75
C LYS A 36 7.92 26.92 4.98
N PHE A 37 7.09 25.93 4.76
CA PHE A 37 6.54 25.06 5.81
C PHE A 37 7.21 23.71 5.73
N THR A 38 7.58 23.17 6.89
CA THR A 38 8.08 21.81 7.05
C THR A 38 7.25 21.15 8.13
N ILE A 39 6.56 20.04 7.81
CA ILE A 39 5.56 19.43 8.69
C ILE A 39 5.93 17.98 8.95
N LYS A 40 5.96 17.58 10.23
CA LYS A 40 6.25 16.21 10.69
C LYS A 40 5.40 15.83 11.89
N ALA A 41 5.25 14.53 12.14
CA ALA A 41 4.67 14.04 13.38
C ALA A 41 5.68 14.07 14.54
N ALA A 42 5.21 14.31 15.75
CA ALA A 42 6.03 14.24 16.97
C ALA A 42 6.49 12.80 17.25
N LYS A 43 7.74 12.67 17.71
CA LYS A 43 8.31 11.39 18.14
C LYS A 43 8.26 11.30 19.67
N GLU A 44 7.75 10.19 20.19
CA GLU A 44 7.70 9.90 21.61
C GLU A 44 7.89 8.40 21.83
N GLU A 45 8.64 8.00 22.84
CA GLU A 45 8.89 6.59 23.11
C GLU A 45 7.60 5.86 23.50
N GLY A 46 7.35 4.69 22.93
CA GLY A 46 6.14 3.90 23.16
C GLY A 46 4.90 4.41 22.43
N ILE A 47 5.01 5.46 21.61
CA ILE A 47 3.91 6.00 20.82
C ILE A 47 4.35 6.13 19.35
N THR A 48 3.62 5.49 18.46
CA THR A 48 3.82 5.65 17.01
C THR A 48 2.85 6.72 16.51
N ARG A 49 3.38 7.78 15.91
CA ARG A 49 2.58 8.84 15.29
C ARG A 49 2.94 9.02 13.84
N SER A 50 1.94 9.29 13.02
CA SER A 50 2.09 9.74 11.65
C SER A 50 1.18 10.93 11.38
N PHE A 51 1.63 11.81 10.50
CA PHE A 51 0.81 12.87 9.96
C PHE A 51 1.08 12.98 8.46
N LYS A 52 0.02 12.96 7.67
CA LYS A 52 0.07 13.16 6.22
C LYS A 52 -0.72 14.42 5.90
N LEU A 53 -0.03 15.44 5.42
CA LEU A 53 -0.67 16.65 4.90
C LEU A 53 -1.25 16.33 3.51
N ASP A 54 -2.55 16.56 3.34
CA ASP A 54 -3.23 16.33 2.07
C ASP A 54 -3.32 17.61 1.25
N THR A 55 -3.79 18.68 1.88
CA THR A 55 -3.90 20.00 1.24
C THR A 55 -3.52 21.13 2.19
N TYR A 56 -3.16 22.26 1.60
CA TYR A 56 -3.03 23.52 2.33
C TYR A 56 -3.72 24.65 1.60
N ASP A 57 -4.26 25.59 2.37
CA ASP A 57 -4.84 26.83 1.85
C ASP A 57 -4.07 28.01 2.39
N ILE A 58 -3.92 29.05 1.58
CA ILE A 58 -3.32 30.31 2.03
C ILE A 58 -4.40 31.38 1.98
N MET A 59 -4.67 31.95 3.14
CA MET A 59 -5.76 32.86 3.36
C MET A 59 -5.22 34.29 3.53
N ASN A 60 -6.00 35.25 3.07
CA ASN A 60 -5.69 36.69 3.20
C ASN A 60 -4.35 37.08 2.56
N ILE A 61 -4.12 36.66 1.32
CA ILE A 61 -2.96 37.09 0.53
C ILE A 61 -3.22 38.52 0.05
N ALA A 62 -2.32 39.47 0.35
CA ALA A 62 -2.45 40.81 -0.14
C ALA A 62 -2.51 40.89 -1.67
N GLN A 63 -3.50 41.57 -2.21
CA GLN A 63 -3.67 41.77 -3.66
C GLN A 63 -2.88 42.94 -4.22
N GLU A 64 -2.56 43.89 -3.37
CA GLU A 64 -1.87 45.10 -3.73
C GLU A 64 -0.58 45.24 -2.91
N GLY A 65 0.48 45.68 -3.53
CA GLY A 65 1.78 45.86 -2.89
C GLY A 65 2.50 47.04 -3.50
N ARG A 66 3.36 47.70 -2.73
CA ARG A 66 4.18 48.79 -3.22
C ARG A 66 5.35 48.25 -4.05
N LEU A 67 5.63 48.92 -5.17
CA LEU A 67 6.83 48.65 -5.93
C LEU A 67 8.09 49.15 -5.21
N ILE A 68 8.00 50.30 -4.56
CA ILE A 68 9.10 50.95 -3.79
C ILE A 68 8.71 50.97 -2.32
N GLY A 69 9.55 50.39 -1.45
CA GLY A 69 9.39 50.47 0.00
C GLY A 69 9.99 51.74 0.55
N ASN A 70 9.36 52.37 1.56
CA ASN A 70 9.96 53.47 2.29
C ASN A 70 10.99 52.98 3.30
N ASN A 71 12.14 53.62 3.34
CA ASN A 71 13.25 53.25 4.23
C ASN A 71 13.09 53.81 5.66
N ASP A 72 12.11 54.62 5.90
CA ASP A 72 12.03 55.45 7.11
C ASP A 72 11.03 54.96 8.17
N GLY A 73 10.43 53.79 7.99
CA GLY A 73 9.59 53.14 9.03
C GLY A 73 8.27 53.87 9.37
N ASN A 74 8.02 55.05 8.78
CA ASN A 74 6.86 55.87 9.14
C ASN A 74 5.61 55.66 8.28
N ASP A 75 5.72 55.00 7.14
CA ASP A 75 4.58 54.75 6.25
C ASP A 75 4.22 53.28 6.19
N ARG A 76 3.79 52.76 7.32
CA ARG A 76 3.19 51.42 7.37
C ARG A 76 1.83 51.47 6.66
N ILE A 77 1.71 50.79 5.52
CA ILE A 77 0.44 50.64 4.81
C ILE A 77 -0.02 49.22 4.92
N GLU A 78 -1.18 49.05 5.52
CA GLU A 78 -1.87 47.79 5.61
C GLU A 78 -2.52 47.41 4.28
N ALA A 79 -2.53 46.10 3.95
CA ALA A 79 -3.22 45.64 2.77
C ALA A 79 -4.75 45.83 2.92
N GLU A 80 -5.34 46.63 2.03
CA GLU A 80 -6.78 46.88 2.04
C GLU A 80 -7.57 45.73 1.41
N LYS A 81 -6.97 45.05 0.40
CA LYS A 81 -7.59 43.92 -0.31
C LYS A 81 -6.77 42.65 -0.17
N VAL A 82 -7.45 41.56 0.13
CA VAL A 82 -6.88 40.24 0.26
C VAL A 82 -7.66 39.23 -0.56
N ASN A 83 -7.00 38.13 -0.98
CA ASN A 83 -7.61 37.02 -1.61
C ASN A 83 -7.13 35.68 -0.97
N ASN A 84 -7.72 34.59 -1.38
CA ASN A 84 -7.38 33.24 -0.87
C ASN A 84 -6.87 32.40 -2.01
N ASN A 85 -5.88 31.55 -1.71
CA ASN A 85 -5.42 30.48 -2.58
C ASN A 85 -5.75 29.15 -1.89
N ILE A 86 -6.71 28.42 -2.43
CA ILE A 86 -7.36 27.28 -1.80
C ILE A 86 -7.08 26.01 -2.61
N GLY A 87 -6.99 24.88 -1.90
CA GLY A 87 -6.91 23.53 -2.50
C GLY A 87 -5.54 23.19 -3.08
N ASN A 88 -4.47 23.76 -2.55
CA ASN A 88 -3.12 23.39 -2.94
C ASN A 88 -2.78 21.99 -2.39
N THR A 89 -2.31 21.09 -3.26
CA THR A 89 -1.92 19.73 -2.90
C THR A 89 -0.42 19.60 -2.71
N ILE A 90 0.00 18.62 -1.88
CA ILE A 90 1.40 18.28 -1.69
C ILE A 90 1.76 17.18 -2.68
N GLY A 91 2.87 17.35 -3.40
CA GLY A 91 3.43 16.32 -4.26
C GLY A 91 4.02 15.15 -3.46
N VAL A 92 3.97 13.95 -4.02
CA VAL A 92 4.58 12.75 -3.40
C VAL A 92 6.09 12.87 -3.17
N ASN A 93 6.75 13.77 -3.90
CA ASN A 93 8.19 14.02 -3.79
C ASN A 93 8.52 15.24 -2.88
N ASP A 94 7.52 15.91 -2.34
CA ASP A 94 7.69 17.06 -1.45
C ASP A 94 8.01 16.61 -0.01
N VAL A 95 9.02 15.73 0.11
CA VAL A 95 9.52 15.19 1.39
C VAL A 95 11.00 15.49 1.52
N GLU A 96 11.38 16.18 2.58
CA GLU A 96 12.75 16.48 2.95
C GLU A 96 13.02 15.98 4.37
N ALA A 97 14.03 15.14 4.54
CA ALA A 97 14.41 14.54 5.84
C ALA A 97 13.23 13.86 6.60
N GLY A 98 12.30 13.25 5.88
CA GLY A 98 11.13 12.57 6.47
C GLY A 98 10.00 13.49 6.90
N ALA A 99 10.04 14.77 6.52
CA ALA A 99 8.98 15.75 6.73
C ALA A 99 8.40 16.20 5.39
N GLN A 100 7.08 16.37 5.32
CA GLN A 100 6.46 17.00 4.17
C GLN A 100 6.76 18.50 4.17
N PHE A 101 6.94 19.10 3.00
CA PHE A 101 7.18 20.55 2.91
C PHE A 101 6.50 21.18 1.70
N PHE A 102 6.29 22.48 1.78
CA PHE A 102 5.93 23.30 0.65
C PHE A 102 6.57 24.69 0.79
N GLU A 103 6.74 25.36 -0.34
CA GLU A 103 7.28 26.71 -0.40
C GLU A 103 6.37 27.60 -1.24
N VAL A 104 6.13 28.82 -0.77
CA VAL A 104 5.31 29.80 -1.48
C VAL A 104 5.97 31.19 -1.44
N TYR A 105 5.70 31.98 -2.45
CA TYR A 105 6.09 33.38 -2.49
C TYR A 105 4.86 34.24 -2.29
N LEU A 106 4.90 35.11 -1.27
CA LEU A 106 3.77 35.93 -0.88
C LEU A 106 4.13 37.40 -1.00
N PRO A 107 3.19 38.27 -1.48
CA PRO A 107 3.35 39.69 -1.39
C PRO A 107 3.41 40.12 0.08
N GLU A 108 3.96 41.32 0.30
CA GLU A 108 3.96 41.95 1.61
C GLU A 108 2.54 42.15 2.12
N ASN A 109 2.29 41.75 3.37
CA ASN A 109 1.04 42.03 4.07
C ASN A 109 1.35 42.52 5.48
N LEU A 110 1.36 43.81 5.68
CA LEU A 110 1.57 44.44 6.97
C LEU A 110 0.22 44.61 7.66
N GLN A 111 0.10 44.17 8.90
CA GLN A 111 -1.14 44.19 9.65
C GLN A 111 -0.90 44.66 11.08
N THR A 112 -1.60 45.69 11.53
CA THR A 112 -1.52 46.15 12.92
C THR A 112 -2.16 45.10 13.84
N LYS A 113 -1.47 44.75 14.91
CA LYS A 113 -1.99 43.84 15.91
C LYS A 113 -3.28 44.38 16.55
N VAL A 114 -4.25 43.51 16.72
CA VAL A 114 -5.53 43.84 17.37
C VAL A 114 -5.37 43.83 18.89
N LYS A 115 -4.64 42.85 19.40
CA LYS A 115 -4.43 42.61 20.82
C LYS A 115 -3.08 41.95 21.06
N SER A 116 -2.42 42.30 22.14
CA SER A 116 -1.20 41.63 22.56
C SER A 116 -1.52 40.25 23.13
N VAL A 117 -0.80 39.26 22.62
CA VAL A 117 -0.90 37.82 23.03
C VAL A 117 0.50 37.28 23.28
N ASN A 118 0.59 36.25 24.12
CA ASN A 118 1.85 35.65 24.56
C ASN A 118 1.99 34.15 24.29
N SER A 119 1.04 33.60 23.54
CA SER A 119 1.07 32.16 23.19
C SER A 119 0.47 31.91 21.80
N GLN A 120 0.84 30.78 21.19
CA GLN A 120 0.25 30.32 19.95
C GLN A 120 -1.26 30.09 20.10
N ALA A 121 -1.68 29.50 21.21
CA ALA A 121 -3.08 29.31 21.50
C ALA A 121 -3.86 30.62 21.48
N ALA A 122 -3.32 31.66 22.11
CA ALA A 122 -3.94 32.99 22.11
C ALA A 122 -3.87 33.67 20.74
N ARG A 123 -2.80 33.42 19.96
CA ARG A 123 -2.63 33.94 18.59
C ARG A 123 -3.72 33.42 17.64
N GLU A 124 -4.06 32.10 17.74
CA GLU A 124 -5.01 31.44 16.88
C GLU A 124 -6.41 31.32 17.51
N ASP A 125 -6.66 32.05 18.64
CA ASP A 125 -7.92 31.99 19.36
C ASP A 125 -9.11 32.41 18.47
N ASP A 126 -10.16 31.59 18.50
CA ASP A 126 -11.36 31.73 17.70
C ASP A 126 -12.59 31.74 18.61
N SER A 127 -13.30 32.85 18.61
CA SER A 127 -14.48 33.08 19.47
C SER A 127 -15.78 32.47 18.96
N GLN A 128 -15.79 31.91 17.73
CA GLN A 128 -17.05 31.45 17.12
C GLN A 128 -17.06 29.97 16.81
N THR A 129 -18.23 29.38 17.02
CA THR A 129 -18.58 28.05 16.54
C THR A 129 -18.86 28.06 15.04
N LYS A 130 -18.52 26.96 14.35
CA LYS A 130 -18.79 26.73 12.91
C LYS A 130 -20.07 27.43 12.39
N PRO A 131 -20.11 27.87 11.11
CA PRO A 131 -19.18 27.50 10.06
C PRO A 131 -18.08 28.53 9.74
N GLN A 132 -18.08 29.68 10.36
CA GLN A 132 -17.11 30.75 10.02
C GLN A 132 -16.05 30.91 11.12
N LYS A 133 -14.78 30.87 10.71
CA LYS A 133 -13.66 31.19 11.58
C LYS A 133 -13.48 32.68 11.72
N VAL A 134 -13.58 33.19 12.94
CA VAL A 134 -13.27 34.59 13.30
C VAL A 134 -12.26 34.60 14.44
N PHE A 135 -11.05 34.90 14.11
CA PHE A 135 -9.96 34.98 15.09
C PHE A 135 -10.13 36.19 16.00
N THR A 136 -10.08 35.96 17.29
CA THR A 136 -10.34 37.00 18.30
C THR A 136 -9.20 37.99 18.42
N ASN A 137 -7.98 37.56 18.26
CA ASN A 137 -6.77 38.30 18.57
C ASN A 137 -5.94 38.62 17.32
N ALA A 138 -6.10 37.87 16.23
CA ALA A 138 -5.41 38.11 14.98
C ALA A 138 -6.08 39.20 14.15
N PRO A 139 -5.32 39.98 13.36
CA PRO A 139 -5.88 40.96 12.43
C PRO A 139 -6.79 40.30 11.39
N ALA A 140 -7.95 40.90 11.11
CA ALA A 140 -8.94 40.30 10.20
C ALA A 140 -8.40 40.00 8.78
N LYS A 141 -7.36 40.72 8.35
CA LYS A 141 -6.69 40.55 7.05
C LYS A 141 -5.27 39.98 7.18
N GLY A 142 -4.88 39.51 8.38
CA GLY A 142 -3.60 38.84 8.60
C GLY A 142 -3.51 37.55 7.75
N THR A 143 -2.38 37.35 7.08
CA THR A 143 -2.18 36.12 6.27
C THR A 143 -2.02 34.92 7.17
N TYR A 144 -2.75 33.87 6.89
CA TYR A 144 -2.61 32.58 7.59
C TYR A 144 -2.69 31.37 6.64
N VAL A 145 -2.14 30.29 7.08
CA VAL A 145 -2.16 29.02 6.37
C VAL A 145 -3.09 28.04 7.09
N VAL A 146 -3.91 27.35 6.32
CA VAL A 146 -4.75 26.25 6.79
C VAL A 146 -4.13 24.95 6.31
N LEU A 147 -3.76 24.09 7.23
CA LEU A 147 -3.17 22.78 6.97
C LEU A 147 -4.23 21.71 7.20
N LYS A 148 -4.55 20.93 6.17
CA LYS A 148 -5.52 19.81 6.25
C LYS A 148 -4.83 18.51 5.99
N GLY A 149 -5.00 17.56 6.88
CA GLY A 149 -4.34 16.28 6.75
C GLY A 149 -4.87 15.20 7.68
N LYS A 150 -4.27 14.05 7.59
CA LYS A 150 -4.60 12.88 8.38
C LYS A 150 -3.57 12.64 9.47
N TYR A 151 -4.04 12.54 10.70
CA TYR A 151 -3.24 12.19 11.87
C TYR A 151 -3.55 10.78 12.34
N GLU A 152 -2.52 10.01 12.66
CA GLU A 152 -2.64 8.71 13.31
C GLU A 152 -1.70 8.60 14.51
N GLU A 153 -2.20 8.02 15.59
CA GLU A 153 -1.42 7.73 16.78
C GLU A 153 -1.76 6.33 17.29
N THR A 154 -0.73 5.52 17.52
CA THR A 154 -0.87 4.22 18.17
C THR A 154 -0.13 4.22 19.50
N LYS A 155 -0.87 3.94 20.58
CA LYS A 155 -0.38 3.86 21.96
C LYS A 155 -1.03 2.68 22.66
N ASN A 156 -0.24 1.81 23.29
CA ASN A 156 -0.75 0.66 24.05
C ASN A 156 -1.75 -0.20 23.27
N GLY A 157 -1.50 -0.45 21.98
CA GLY A 157 -2.36 -1.25 21.12
C GLY A 157 -3.67 -0.57 20.68
N THR A 158 -3.89 0.68 21.06
CA THR A 158 -5.02 1.49 20.61
C THR A 158 -4.52 2.49 19.56
N THR A 159 -5.17 2.53 18.41
CA THR A 159 -4.90 3.50 17.35
C THR A 159 -6.00 4.54 17.30
N ARG A 160 -5.59 5.80 17.14
CA ARG A 160 -6.46 6.95 16.88
C ARG A 160 -6.15 7.48 15.51
N SER A 161 -7.16 7.65 14.68
CA SER A 161 -7.04 8.27 13.38
C SER A 161 -7.98 9.47 13.29
N ALA A 162 -7.53 10.57 12.73
CA ALA A 162 -8.32 11.79 12.62
C ALA A 162 -7.99 12.57 11.35
N ASP A 163 -9.03 13.14 10.74
CA ASP A 163 -8.86 14.24 9.82
C ASP A 163 -8.75 15.54 10.63
N VAL A 164 -7.66 16.25 10.42
CA VAL A 164 -7.35 17.43 11.22
C VAL A 164 -7.12 18.65 10.36
N THR A 165 -7.52 19.78 10.90
CA THR A 165 -7.29 21.10 10.30
C THR A 165 -6.59 21.99 11.30
N TYR A 166 -5.42 22.50 10.92
CA TYR A 166 -4.65 23.44 11.74
C TYR A 166 -4.57 24.81 11.05
N TYR A 167 -4.50 25.85 11.86
CA TYR A 167 -4.42 27.24 11.41
C TYR A 167 -3.14 27.86 11.95
N VAL A 168 -2.38 28.50 11.08
CA VAL A 168 -1.09 29.13 11.42
C VAL A 168 -1.01 30.51 10.78
N HIS A 169 -1.18 31.57 11.57
CA HIS A 169 -0.93 32.95 11.10
C HIS A 169 0.54 33.15 10.84
N LEU A 170 0.82 33.86 9.73
CA LEU A 170 2.17 34.23 9.37
C LEU A 170 2.63 35.45 10.15
N GLY A 171 3.92 35.70 10.14
CA GLY A 171 4.59 36.83 10.78
C GLY A 171 5.92 36.38 11.42
N ASP A 172 6.72 37.34 11.84
CA ASP A 172 8.01 37.08 12.49
C ASP A 172 7.84 36.88 14.00
N CYS A 173 7.41 35.69 14.39
CA CYS A 173 7.21 35.34 15.80
C CYS A 173 8.51 35.35 16.64
N THR A 174 9.68 35.49 16.01
CA THR A 174 10.94 35.66 16.75
C THR A 174 11.08 37.08 17.26
N LYS A 175 10.39 38.06 16.64
CA LYS A 175 10.30 39.45 17.13
C LYS A 175 9.32 39.55 18.29
N ASP A 176 8.09 39.08 18.08
CA ASP A 176 7.04 38.97 19.09
C ASP A 176 5.99 37.95 18.67
N VAL A 177 5.34 37.28 19.64
CA VAL A 177 4.28 36.31 19.36
C VAL A 177 3.09 36.94 18.65
N ASP A 178 2.81 38.21 18.92
CA ASP A 178 1.72 38.94 18.29
C ASP A 178 2.13 39.73 17.03
N TYR A 179 3.26 39.36 16.42
CA TYR A 179 3.73 39.96 15.16
C TYR A 179 3.12 39.22 13.96
N TYR A 180 2.24 39.89 13.21
CA TYR A 180 1.48 39.30 12.10
C TYR A 180 1.94 39.81 10.72
N ASP A 181 3.00 40.60 10.65
CA ASP A 181 3.48 41.15 9.39
C ASP A 181 4.19 40.10 8.54
N VAL A 182 3.80 40.03 7.29
CA VAL A 182 4.54 39.37 6.23
C VAL A 182 5.33 40.43 5.47
N GLU A 183 6.57 40.62 5.87
CA GLU A 183 7.46 41.66 5.31
C GLU A 183 8.07 41.18 3.99
N ARG A 184 8.20 42.06 3.00
CA ARG A 184 8.92 41.82 1.76
C ARG A 184 10.39 41.48 2.00
N ASN A 185 11.03 40.83 1.04
CA ASN A 185 12.45 40.45 1.05
C ASN A 185 12.88 39.57 2.24
N CYS A 186 11.93 39.02 2.97
CA CYS A 186 12.15 38.11 4.08
C CYS A 186 11.99 36.67 3.66
N LYS A 187 12.66 35.76 4.40
CA LYS A 187 12.48 34.32 4.33
C LYS A 187 11.94 33.83 5.67
N TYR A 188 10.74 33.32 5.65
CA TYR A 188 10.11 32.72 6.81
C TYR A 188 10.22 31.19 6.71
N THR A 189 10.54 30.55 7.82
CA THR A 189 10.56 29.07 7.92
C THR A 189 9.71 28.66 9.12
N TYR A 190 8.67 27.89 8.86
CA TYR A 190 7.77 27.33 9.86
C TYR A 190 8.00 25.83 9.93
N ASN A 191 8.53 25.36 11.05
CA ASN A 191 8.67 23.93 11.34
C ASN A 191 7.49 23.53 12.22
N ILE A 192 6.58 22.75 11.68
CA ILE A 192 5.36 22.32 12.35
C ILE A 192 5.55 20.87 12.79
N THR A 193 5.42 20.62 14.08
CA THR A 193 5.40 19.28 14.63
C THR A 193 4.01 18.96 15.16
N VAL A 194 3.35 17.96 14.53
CA VAL A 194 2.00 17.54 14.91
C VAL A 194 2.12 16.54 16.06
N ALA A 195 1.61 16.92 17.23
CA ALA A 195 1.70 16.13 18.47
C ALA A 195 0.36 15.51 18.90
N GLY A 196 -0.73 15.89 18.28
CA GLY A 196 -2.08 15.40 18.56
C GLY A 196 -3.10 15.97 17.60
N VAL A 197 -4.35 15.56 17.74
CA VAL A 197 -5.45 16.11 16.93
C VAL A 197 -5.63 17.61 17.15
N ASP A 198 -5.45 18.03 18.38
CA ASP A 198 -5.60 19.41 18.86
C ASP A 198 -4.26 20.01 19.34
N LYS A 199 -3.13 19.42 18.94
CA LYS A 199 -1.81 19.82 19.44
C LYS A 199 -0.78 19.91 18.32
N ILE A 200 -0.24 21.10 18.12
CA ILE A 200 0.92 21.33 17.26
C ILE A 200 2.00 22.11 17.99
N ILE A 201 3.23 21.94 17.54
CA ILE A 201 4.38 22.74 17.95
C ILE A 201 4.81 23.55 16.74
N VAL A 202 4.83 24.86 16.88
CA VAL A 202 5.33 25.78 15.85
C VAL A 202 6.70 26.28 16.31
N GLU A 203 7.77 25.72 15.78
CA GLU A 203 9.14 26.03 16.23
C GLU A 203 9.54 27.50 16.05
N ALA A 204 8.92 28.19 15.10
CA ALA A 204 9.10 29.64 14.94
C ALA A 204 8.73 30.43 16.22
N LEU A 205 7.93 29.85 17.10
CA LEU A 205 7.45 30.43 18.34
C LEU A 205 8.22 30.00 19.59
N LYS A 206 9.18 29.04 19.46
CA LYS A 206 9.95 28.48 20.59
C LYS A 206 9.07 27.96 21.74
N GLN A 207 7.94 27.33 21.43
CA GLN A 207 6.96 26.89 22.41
C GLN A 207 6.94 25.38 22.60
N ASN A 208 6.47 24.95 23.77
CA ASN A 208 6.12 23.56 24.06
C ASN A 208 4.79 23.18 23.38
N GLU A 209 4.38 21.92 23.51
CA GLU A 209 3.07 21.46 23.03
C GLU A 209 1.95 22.34 23.59
N GLU A 210 1.21 22.98 22.73
CA GLU A 210 0.09 23.80 23.10
C GLU A 210 -1.21 23.32 22.43
N TYR A 211 -2.32 23.55 23.15
CA TYR A 211 -3.65 23.39 22.59
C TYR A 211 -3.82 24.36 21.41
N GLN A 212 -4.26 23.84 20.26
CA GLN A 212 -4.56 24.62 19.08
C GLN A 212 -6.04 24.99 19.06
N PRO A 213 -6.41 26.21 19.43
CA PRO A 213 -7.80 26.65 19.39
C PRO A 213 -8.37 26.55 17.98
N GLY A 214 -9.58 26.03 17.89
CA GLY A 214 -10.25 25.89 16.61
C GLY A 214 -9.72 24.78 15.72
N ALA A 215 -8.76 23.97 16.17
CA ALA A 215 -8.46 22.71 15.50
C ALA A 215 -9.71 21.82 15.48
N GLU A 216 -10.05 21.33 14.31
CA GLU A 216 -11.22 20.51 14.09
C GLU A 216 -10.81 19.12 13.65
N GLY A 217 -11.43 18.11 14.23
CA GLY A 217 -11.18 16.75 13.82
C GLY A 217 -12.27 15.81 14.29
N VAL A 218 -12.56 14.80 13.49
CA VAL A 218 -13.33 13.65 13.93
C VAL A 218 -12.37 12.49 14.08
N VAL A 219 -12.15 12.08 15.31
CA VAL A 219 -11.23 11.01 15.67
C VAL A 219 -11.97 9.69 15.60
N LEU A 220 -11.46 8.74 14.81
CA LEU A 220 -11.79 7.35 14.97
C LEU A 220 -10.75 6.68 15.86
N GLU A 221 -11.18 6.18 17.01
CA GLU A 221 -10.36 5.37 17.89
C GLU A 221 -10.64 3.89 17.62
N TYR A 222 -9.64 3.16 17.14
CA TYR A 222 -9.74 1.71 16.91
C TYR A 222 -8.58 0.98 17.60
N GLY A 223 -8.82 -0.24 18.07
CA GLY A 223 -7.81 -1.00 18.81
C GLY A 223 -8.41 -2.05 19.73
N ALA A 224 -7.80 -2.28 20.87
CA ALA A 224 -8.01 -3.43 21.76
C ALA A 224 -9.48 -3.71 22.18
N LYS A 225 -10.35 -2.72 22.19
CA LYS A 225 -11.77 -2.89 22.59
C LYS A 225 -12.66 -3.37 21.43
N GLY A 226 -12.40 -2.93 20.21
CA GLY A 226 -13.15 -3.32 19.01
C GLY A 226 -12.70 -4.67 18.45
N LYS A 227 -13.50 -5.24 17.55
CA LYS A 227 -13.14 -6.40 16.74
C LYS A 227 -12.55 -5.90 15.42
N ASN A 228 -11.25 -6.07 15.26
CA ASN A 228 -10.53 -5.64 14.07
C ASN A 228 -10.01 -6.85 13.31
N MET A 229 -10.15 -6.85 11.99
CA MET A 229 -9.67 -7.92 11.13
C MET A 229 -8.88 -7.36 9.97
N THR A 230 -7.75 -7.99 9.69
CA THR A 230 -7.00 -7.80 8.46
C THR A 230 -7.44 -8.86 7.46
N LEU A 231 -7.86 -8.41 6.30
CA LEU A 231 -8.43 -9.22 5.22
C LEU A 231 -7.49 -9.23 4.02
N ASP A 232 -7.49 -10.32 3.28
CA ASP A 232 -6.75 -10.37 2.03
C ASP A 232 -7.54 -9.72 0.87
N SER A 233 -6.93 -9.63 -0.29
CA SER A 233 -7.44 -8.90 -1.46
C SER A 233 -8.63 -9.56 -2.16
N HIS A 234 -8.93 -10.81 -1.86
CA HIS A 234 -10.08 -11.54 -2.42
C HIS A 234 -11.41 -11.21 -1.76
N TYR A 235 -12.50 -11.89 -2.14
CA TYR A 235 -13.80 -11.77 -1.49
C TYR A 235 -13.73 -12.27 -0.06
N GLU A 236 -14.23 -11.44 0.86
CA GLU A 236 -14.12 -11.63 2.29
C GLU A 236 -15.43 -11.33 3.01
N TYR A 237 -15.49 -11.65 4.29
CA TYR A 237 -16.63 -11.28 5.15
C TYR A 237 -16.22 -11.19 6.62
N MET A 238 -17.06 -10.52 7.40
CA MET A 238 -17.08 -10.60 8.85
C MET A 238 -18.51 -10.50 9.35
N VAL A 239 -18.89 -11.33 10.32
CA VAL A 239 -20.18 -11.17 11.01
C VAL A 239 -20.03 -10.14 12.13
N MET A 240 -20.90 -9.17 12.14
CA MET A 240 -20.96 -8.06 13.11
C MET A 240 -22.22 -8.17 13.96
N ARG A 241 -22.10 -7.93 15.25
CA ARG A 241 -23.22 -7.90 16.20
C ARG A 241 -23.52 -6.47 16.62
N PHE A 242 -24.78 -6.09 16.53
CA PHE A 242 -25.28 -4.79 16.92
C PHE A 242 -26.31 -4.96 18.04
N TYR A 243 -26.17 -4.18 19.14
CA TYR A 243 -27.07 -4.24 20.27
C TYR A 243 -28.15 -3.17 20.17
N GLN A 244 -29.38 -3.54 20.50
CA GLN A 244 -30.52 -2.63 20.52
C GLN A 244 -30.33 -1.47 21.49
N ASN A 245 -29.80 -1.77 22.68
CA ASN A 245 -29.56 -0.76 23.71
C ASN A 245 -28.59 0.32 23.22
N ASP A 246 -27.49 -0.06 22.52
CA ASP A 246 -26.51 0.89 22.02
C ASP A 246 -27.15 1.90 21.07
N ILE A 247 -27.98 1.44 20.13
CA ILE A 247 -28.65 2.36 19.19
C ILE A 247 -29.71 3.21 19.85
N GLN A 248 -30.40 2.71 20.88
CA GLN A 248 -31.34 3.49 21.65
C GLN A 248 -30.65 4.64 22.41
N GLU A 249 -29.48 4.37 23.01
CA GLU A 249 -28.69 5.40 23.68
C GLU A 249 -28.15 6.45 22.71
N LEU A 250 -27.62 6.04 21.55
CA LEU A 250 -27.23 6.97 20.49
C LEU A 250 -28.39 7.86 20.06
N LYS A 251 -29.57 7.28 19.88
CA LYS A 251 -30.77 8.00 19.48
C LYS A 251 -31.24 9.01 20.52
N LYS A 252 -31.19 8.66 21.82
CA LYS A 252 -31.48 9.59 22.93
C LYS A 252 -30.49 10.77 22.94
N ALA A 253 -29.22 10.52 22.61
CA ALA A 253 -28.18 11.53 22.53
C ALA A 253 -28.24 12.39 21.24
N GLY A 254 -29.22 12.13 20.34
CA GLY A 254 -29.31 12.81 19.05
C GLY A 254 -28.20 12.43 18.09
N LYS A 255 -27.55 11.27 18.32
CA LYS A 255 -26.43 10.75 17.53
C LYS A 255 -26.85 9.49 16.78
N GLY A 256 -26.06 9.06 15.79
CA GLY A 256 -26.23 7.81 15.07
C GLY A 256 -24.99 6.93 15.14
N TYR A 257 -24.94 5.93 14.28
CA TYR A 257 -23.69 5.21 14.03
C TYR A 257 -22.73 6.08 13.22
N TYR A 258 -21.45 5.97 13.55
CA TYR A 258 -20.41 6.62 12.76
C TYR A 258 -19.66 5.57 11.95
N TYR A 259 -19.35 5.90 10.71
CA TYR A 259 -18.47 5.06 9.90
C TYR A 259 -17.50 5.90 9.08
N GLN A 260 -16.39 5.28 8.69
CA GLN A 260 -15.42 5.85 7.77
C GLN A 260 -14.88 4.78 6.83
N VAL A 261 -14.62 5.15 5.59
CA VAL A 261 -14.06 4.28 4.56
C VAL A 261 -12.82 4.92 3.97
N TYR A 262 -11.77 4.13 3.84
CA TYR A 262 -10.51 4.48 3.17
C TYR A 262 -10.37 3.64 1.90
N ALA A 263 -10.02 4.26 0.80
CA ALA A 263 -9.71 3.57 -0.45
C ALA A 263 -8.86 4.46 -1.36
N LEU A 264 -7.83 3.90 -1.99
CA LEU A 264 -6.98 4.59 -2.98
C LEU A 264 -6.34 5.90 -2.46
N GLY A 265 -5.86 5.89 -1.23
CA GLY A 265 -5.25 7.07 -0.61
C GLY A 265 -6.24 8.18 -0.23
N ASN A 266 -7.55 7.93 -0.40
CA ASN A 266 -8.64 8.83 -0.05
C ASN A 266 -9.50 8.23 1.05
N HIS A 267 -10.27 9.08 1.73
CA HIS A 267 -11.23 8.65 2.75
C HIS A 267 -12.51 9.48 2.70
N THR A 268 -13.58 8.91 3.21
CA THR A 268 -14.80 9.67 3.51
C THR A 268 -14.54 10.56 4.73
N ASP A 269 -15.34 11.58 4.92
CA ASP A 269 -15.50 12.14 6.27
C ASP A 269 -15.91 11.02 7.23
N VAL A 270 -15.83 11.24 8.53
CA VAL A 270 -16.52 10.36 9.47
C VAL A 270 -18.02 10.65 9.36
N ILE A 271 -18.70 9.71 8.74
CA ILE A 271 -20.13 9.88 8.40
C ILE A 271 -20.96 9.45 9.59
N ASN A 272 -21.86 10.33 10.03
CA ASN A 272 -22.87 10.03 11.05
C ASN A 272 -24.19 9.63 10.37
N VAL A 273 -24.66 8.43 10.66
CA VAL A 273 -25.95 7.89 10.16
C VAL A 273 -26.94 7.85 11.32
N GLY A 274 -27.70 8.92 11.47
CA GLY A 274 -28.72 9.09 12.49
C GLY A 274 -30.10 9.43 11.89
N ALA A 275 -30.80 10.37 12.52
CA ALA A 275 -32.07 10.92 11.96
C ALA A 275 -31.80 11.60 10.61
N THR A 276 -30.68 12.27 10.48
CA THR A 276 -30.11 12.78 9.23
C THR A 276 -28.72 12.20 9.07
N THR A 277 -28.33 11.93 7.82
CA THR A 277 -26.93 11.54 7.53
C THR A 277 -26.10 12.81 7.31
N THR A 278 -24.97 12.92 8.00
CA THR A 278 -24.00 14.02 7.87
C THR A 278 -22.62 13.50 7.61
N GLY A 279 -21.80 14.29 6.91
CA GLY A 279 -20.48 13.89 6.42
C GLY A 279 -20.48 13.67 4.90
N ASN A 280 -19.33 13.82 4.26
CA ASN A 280 -19.18 13.72 2.81
C ASN A 280 -18.43 12.43 2.45
N LYS A 281 -18.89 11.74 1.42
CA LYS A 281 -18.19 10.55 0.87
C LYS A 281 -16.91 10.90 0.10
N ASN A 282 -16.68 12.17 -0.25
CA ASN A 282 -15.47 12.64 -0.94
C ASN A 282 -15.13 11.82 -2.21
N ASN A 283 -16.13 11.32 -2.92
CA ASN A 283 -16.03 10.43 -4.08
C ASN A 283 -15.33 9.08 -3.79
N VAL A 284 -15.19 8.69 -2.54
CA VAL A 284 -14.67 7.36 -2.17
C VAL A 284 -15.70 6.29 -2.50
N ASP A 285 -15.26 5.25 -3.20
CA ASP A 285 -16.10 4.10 -3.50
C ASP A 285 -16.36 3.30 -2.21
N THR A 286 -17.62 3.21 -1.79
CA THR A 286 -18.07 2.41 -0.65
C THR A 286 -18.83 1.14 -1.07
N SER A 287 -18.99 0.90 -2.36
CA SER A 287 -19.81 -0.20 -2.91
C SER A 287 -19.20 -1.59 -2.65
N TRP A 288 -17.96 -1.64 -2.23
CA TRP A 288 -17.30 -2.88 -1.87
C TRP A 288 -17.70 -3.44 -0.50
N ILE A 289 -18.53 -2.71 0.27
CA ILE A 289 -19.03 -3.08 1.59
C ILE A 289 -20.54 -3.25 1.49
N GLN A 290 -21.03 -4.43 1.81
CA GLN A 290 -22.46 -4.75 1.75
C GLN A 290 -22.87 -5.58 2.97
N PHE A 291 -24.09 -5.44 3.41
CA PHE A 291 -24.62 -6.15 4.59
C PHE A 291 -25.83 -7.01 4.24
N ALA A 292 -25.89 -8.17 4.86
CA ALA A 292 -27.09 -9.01 4.88
C ALA A 292 -27.34 -9.56 6.30
N ILE A 293 -28.63 -9.73 6.63
CA ILE A 293 -29.06 -10.01 8.01
C ILE A 293 -29.39 -11.49 8.24
N LYS A 294 -29.74 -12.24 7.20
CA LYS A 294 -30.24 -13.63 7.32
C LYS A 294 -29.16 -14.59 7.80
N ASN A 295 -29.50 -15.45 8.77
CA ASN A 295 -28.70 -16.61 9.20
C ASN A 295 -27.24 -16.31 9.53
N SER A 296 -26.95 -15.09 9.97
CA SER A 296 -25.62 -14.69 10.41
C SER A 296 -25.43 -15.05 11.88
N VAL A 297 -24.26 -15.57 12.25
CA VAL A 297 -23.93 -15.89 13.64
C VAL A 297 -22.58 -15.26 13.97
N TYR A 298 -22.60 -14.30 14.91
CA TYR A 298 -21.40 -13.63 15.39
C TYR A 298 -20.57 -14.56 16.28
N SER A 299 -19.26 -14.42 16.23
CA SER A 299 -18.31 -15.07 17.14
C SER A 299 -17.71 -14.04 18.08
N GLU A 300 -17.69 -14.35 19.39
CA GLU A 300 -17.05 -13.51 20.41
C GLU A 300 -15.51 -13.58 20.33
N ASP A 301 -14.96 -14.63 19.72
CA ASP A 301 -13.53 -14.71 19.44
C ASP A 301 -13.15 -13.62 18.43
N LYS A 302 -12.22 -12.75 18.83
CA LYS A 302 -11.75 -11.63 17.99
C LYS A 302 -11.03 -12.08 16.72
N SER A 303 -10.49 -13.27 16.72
CA SER A 303 -9.80 -13.87 15.57
C SER A 303 -10.73 -14.62 14.61
N ASP A 304 -11.99 -14.89 15.02
CA ASP A 304 -12.97 -15.63 14.23
C ASP A 304 -13.94 -14.68 13.55
N ARG A 305 -14.20 -14.89 12.27
CA ARG A 305 -15.12 -14.08 11.44
C ARG A 305 -16.60 -14.30 11.75
N GLY A 306 -16.94 -15.34 12.50
CA GLY A 306 -18.30 -15.82 12.67
C GLY A 306 -18.81 -16.64 11.45
N THR A 307 -20.08 -17.08 11.51
CA THR A 307 -20.69 -17.82 10.42
C THR A 307 -21.52 -16.88 9.54
N ALA A 308 -21.07 -16.67 8.32
CA ALA A 308 -21.78 -15.83 7.36
C ALA A 308 -23.05 -16.49 6.84
N CYS A 309 -24.04 -15.68 6.50
CA CYS A 309 -25.11 -16.14 5.61
C CYS A 309 -24.60 -16.33 4.18
N ASN A 310 -25.36 -17.07 3.36
CA ASN A 310 -25.10 -17.09 1.92
C ASN A 310 -25.24 -15.67 1.34
N TYR A 311 -24.40 -15.33 0.38
CA TYR A 311 -24.52 -14.06 -0.32
C TYR A 311 -25.84 -14.05 -1.11
N PRO A 312 -26.70 -13.05 -0.92
CA PRO A 312 -28.05 -13.11 -1.47
C PRO A 312 -28.15 -12.74 -2.97
N GLY A 313 -27.01 -12.50 -3.63
CA GLY A 313 -26.97 -12.02 -5.01
C GLY A 313 -27.24 -10.52 -5.15
N THR A 314 -26.90 -9.97 -6.30
CA THR A 314 -26.98 -8.51 -6.56
C THR A 314 -28.40 -7.98 -6.72
N LYS A 315 -29.37 -8.86 -6.93
CA LYS A 315 -30.82 -8.50 -7.11
C LYS A 315 -31.63 -8.62 -5.82
N SER A 316 -31.00 -8.98 -4.71
CA SER A 316 -31.70 -9.23 -3.46
C SER A 316 -32.09 -7.93 -2.75
N SER A 317 -33.35 -7.83 -2.34
CA SER A 317 -33.84 -6.76 -1.44
C SER A 317 -33.24 -6.84 -0.04
N ASP A 318 -32.58 -7.95 0.30
CA ASP A 318 -32.00 -8.23 1.62
C ASP A 318 -30.50 -7.82 1.72
N LEU A 319 -29.98 -7.19 0.67
CA LEU A 319 -28.61 -6.69 0.60
C LEU A 319 -28.57 -5.16 0.72
N TYR A 320 -27.89 -4.68 1.74
CA TYR A 320 -27.80 -3.26 2.08
C TYR A 320 -26.39 -2.71 1.80
N ASP A 321 -26.28 -1.48 1.31
CA ASP A 321 -25.06 -0.69 1.45
C ASP A 321 -24.85 -0.23 2.90
N VAL A 322 -23.71 0.37 3.20
CA VAL A 322 -23.36 0.79 4.58
C VAL A 322 -24.38 1.75 5.17
N GLU A 323 -24.74 2.80 4.44
CA GLU A 323 -25.67 3.81 4.97
C GLU A 323 -27.07 3.26 5.14
N SER A 324 -27.56 2.54 4.14
CA SER A 324 -28.89 1.90 4.18
C SER A 324 -29.00 0.92 5.32
N PHE A 325 -27.93 0.16 5.60
CA PHE A 325 -27.89 -0.77 6.73
C PHE A 325 -27.92 -0.04 8.08
N LEU A 326 -27.03 0.91 8.29
CA LEU A 326 -26.96 1.66 9.54
C LEU A 326 -28.24 2.48 9.79
N LYS A 327 -28.84 3.03 8.73
CA LYS A 327 -30.13 3.70 8.79
C LYS A 327 -31.26 2.73 9.12
N TYR A 328 -31.20 1.50 8.59
CA TYR A 328 -32.15 0.44 8.96
C TYR A 328 -32.11 0.15 10.46
N LEU A 329 -30.92 -0.03 11.04
CA LEU A 329 -30.74 -0.23 12.49
C LEU A 329 -31.29 0.97 13.28
N TYR A 330 -30.92 2.18 12.89
CA TYR A 330 -31.35 3.40 13.57
C TYR A 330 -32.88 3.59 13.55
N SER A 331 -33.48 3.34 12.41
CA SER A 331 -34.94 3.50 12.23
C SER A 331 -35.74 2.46 13.01
N ASN A 332 -35.16 1.26 13.19
CA ASN A 332 -35.77 0.15 13.90
C ASN A 332 -35.30 -0.02 15.35
N ALA A 333 -34.69 0.99 15.96
CA ALA A 333 -34.19 0.93 17.34
C ALA A 333 -35.19 0.44 18.39
N THR A 334 -36.50 0.70 18.16
CA THR A 334 -37.60 0.29 19.04
C THR A 334 -38.44 -0.89 18.51
N ASN A 335 -38.15 -1.39 17.31
CA ASN A 335 -38.86 -2.49 16.69
C ASN A 335 -38.32 -3.84 17.16
N SER A 336 -38.96 -4.47 18.13
CA SER A 336 -38.56 -5.76 18.71
C SER A 336 -38.43 -6.92 17.70
N LEU A 337 -39.08 -6.81 16.52
CA LEU A 337 -39.10 -7.90 15.54
C LEU A 337 -37.77 -8.12 14.82
N ILE A 338 -36.91 -7.12 14.78
CA ILE A 338 -35.60 -7.25 14.13
C ILE A 338 -34.49 -7.70 15.10
N TRP A 339 -34.60 -7.38 16.38
CA TRP A 339 -33.62 -7.67 17.45
C TRP A 339 -33.87 -9.05 18.06
N LYS A 340 -33.64 -10.10 17.28
CA LYS A 340 -34.07 -11.47 17.61
C LYS A 340 -33.13 -12.18 18.61
N GLY A 341 -31.87 -11.82 18.66
CA GLY A 341 -30.90 -12.38 19.60
C GLY A 341 -31.06 -11.74 20.99
N TYR A 342 -30.61 -12.43 22.03
CA TYR A 342 -30.62 -11.92 23.39
C TYR A 342 -29.35 -12.31 24.12
N ASP A 343 -28.70 -11.32 24.71
CA ASP A 343 -27.54 -11.44 25.59
C ASP A 343 -27.98 -11.03 27.01
N ASN A 344 -27.58 -11.80 28.03
CA ASN A 344 -28.02 -11.58 29.42
C ASN A 344 -27.49 -10.26 30.00
N ILE A 345 -26.42 -9.68 29.43
CA ILE A 345 -25.77 -8.45 29.95
C ILE A 345 -26.16 -7.25 29.09
N LYS A 346 -26.09 -7.40 27.76
CA LYS A 346 -26.24 -6.30 26.82
C LYS A 346 -27.62 -6.19 26.18
N GLY A 347 -28.52 -7.17 26.43
CA GLY A 347 -29.87 -7.18 25.91
C GLY A 347 -30.01 -7.70 24.49
N HIS A 348 -31.04 -7.26 23.80
CA HIS A 348 -31.34 -7.74 22.45
C HIS A 348 -30.30 -7.30 21.41
N TYR A 349 -30.01 -8.19 20.45
CA TYR A 349 -29.06 -7.92 19.37
C TYR A 349 -29.52 -8.43 18.00
N LEU A 350 -28.83 -7.94 16.99
CA LEU A 350 -28.92 -8.39 15.59
C LEU A 350 -27.52 -8.74 15.10
N ASP A 351 -27.36 -9.94 14.52
CA ASP A 351 -26.16 -10.33 13.80
C ASP A 351 -26.36 -10.07 12.30
N ALA A 352 -25.34 -9.48 11.66
CA ALA A 352 -25.35 -9.20 10.24
C ALA A 352 -24.01 -9.60 9.62
N THR A 353 -24.04 -10.21 8.43
CA THR A 353 -22.84 -10.46 7.65
C THR A 353 -22.46 -9.19 6.89
N CYS A 354 -21.28 -8.67 7.18
CA CYS A 354 -20.62 -7.65 6.37
C CYS A 354 -19.81 -8.35 5.28
N PHE A 355 -20.25 -8.28 4.05
CA PHE A 355 -19.57 -8.80 2.88
C PHE A 355 -18.62 -7.76 2.33
N ILE A 356 -17.37 -8.17 2.12
CA ILE A 356 -16.29 -7.35 1.56
C ILE A 356 -15.96 -7.89 0.18
N SER A 357 -16.09 -7.06 -0.84
CA SER A 357 -15.76 -7.44 -2.21
C SER A 357 -14.25 -7.59 -2.39
N GLU A 358 -13.83 -8.31 -3.43
CA GLU A 358 -12.42 -8.33 -3.82
C GLU A 358 -11.87 -6.90 -3.98
N ASN A 359 -10.62 -6.67 -3.64
CA ASN A 359 -10.00 -5.35 -3.78
C ASN A 359 -9.71 -5.07 -5.26
N TYR A 360 -10.77 -4.85 -6.02
CA TYR A 360 -10.77 -4.64 -7.47
C TYR A 360 -11.79 -3.57 -7.86
N TYR A 361 -11.35 -2.54 -8.56
CA TYR A 361 -12.15 -1.34 -8.81
C TYR A 361 -12.69 -1.29 -10.24
N LYS A 362 -14.01 -1.06 -10.38
CA LYS A 362 -14.75 -1.13 -11.66
C LYS A 362 -14.22 -0.22 -12.75
N ASN A 363 -13.79 0.98 -12.39
CA ASN A 363 -13.46 2.03 -13.36
C ASN A 363 -11.95 2.30 -13.45
N LEU A 364 -11.12 1.46 -12.81
CA LEU A 364 -9.68 1.64 -12.76
C LEU A 364 -8.96 0.51 -13.47
N LYS A 365 -7.80 0.82 -14.05
CA LYS A 365 -6.83 -0.18 -14.48
C LYS A 365 -6.02 -0.65 -13.29
N TRP A 366 -5.57 -1.90 -13.33
CA TRP A 366 -4.84 -2.51 -12.23
C TRP A 366 -3.62 -1.70 -11.76
N ASN A 367 -2.96 -0.95 -12.65
CA ASN A 367 -1.79 -0.14 -12.32
C ASN A 367 -2.06 1.01 -11.34
N GLN A 368 -3.32 1.32 -11.07
CA GLN A 368 -3.72 2.42 -10.21
C GLN A 368 -3.93 2.00 -8.75
N TYR A 369 -4.02 0.71 -8.45
CA TYR A 369 -4.34 0.23 -7.10
C TYR A 369 -3.52 -0.99 -6.63
N VAL A 370 -2.87 -1.74 -7.53
CA VAL A 370 -2.01 -2.88 -7.12
C VAL A 370 -0.71 -2.40 -6.50
N ASN A 371 -0.14 -3.19 -5.60
CA ASN A 371 1.09 -2.88 -4.85
C ASN A 371 1.03 -1.52 -4.13
N ASP A 372 -0.16 -0.99 -3.88
CA ASP A 372 -0.27 0.24 -3.11
C ASP A 372 0.05 -0.05 -1.65
N VAL A 373 0.71 0.90 -1.00
CA VAL A 373 1.04 0.80 0.43
C VAL A 373 -0.23 1.05 1.26
N ASP A 374 -1.12 1.92 0.77
CA ASP A 374 -2.35 2.28 1.45
C ASP A 374 -3.40 1.18 1.25
N LYS A 375 -3.67 0.43 2.31
CA LYS A 375 -4.73 -0.58 2.35
C LYS A 375 -6.09 0.12 2.41
N ARG A 376 -7.13 -0.47 1.82
CA ARG A 376 -8.47 0.04 2.06
C ARG A 376 -8.99 -0.42 3.42
N ALA A 377 -9.81 0.41 4.05
CA ALA A 377 -10.32 0.12 5.38
C ALA A 377 -11.77 0.61 5.54
N PHE A 378 -12.47 -0.05 6.46
CA PHE A 378 -13.82 0.30 6.87
C PHE A 378 -13.94 0.21 8.38
N TYR A 379 -14.43 1.26 8.99
CA TYR A 379 -14.62 1.37 10.43
C TYR A 379 -16.05 1.73 10.78
N VAL A 380 -16.60 1.10 11.81
CA VAL A 380 -17.92 1.42 12.38
C VAL A 380 -17.76 1.68 13.87
N ALA A 381 -18.33 2.78 14.34
CA ALA A 381 -18.29 3.20 15.72
C ALA A 381 -19.69 3.46 16.27
N ASN A 382 -19.95 2.99 17.48
CA ASN A 382 -21.21 3.16 18.21
C ASN A 382 -21.06 3.97 19.50
N GLU A 383 -19.86 4.24 19.94
CA GLU A 383 -19.58 5.05 21.13
C GLU A 383 -18.90 6.36 20.70
N VAL A 384 -19.42 7.49 21.15
CA VAL A 384 -18.96 8.80 20.70
C VAL A 384 -18.83 9.74 21.87
N GLU A 385 -17.64 10.33 22.01
CA GLU A 385 -17.36 11.43 22.93
C GLU A 385 -17.09 12.71 22.13
N THR A 386 -17.31 13.85 22.74
CA THR A 386 -16.95 15.16 22.16
C THR A 386 -15.90 15.84 23.02
N SER A 387 -15.01 16.62 22.39
CA SER A 387 -14.07 17.48 23.08
C SER A 387 -14.79 18.50 23.97
N LYS A 388 -14.08 19.08 24.94
CA LYS A 388 -14.65 20.06 25.87
C LYS A 388 -15.22 21.30 25.19
N ASP A 389 -14.65 21.69 24.05
CA ASP A 389 -15.11 22.81 23.22
C ASP A 389 -16.18 22.41 22.20
N GLY A 390 -16.55 21.12 22.13
CA GLY A 390 -17.54 20.59 21.21
C GLY A 390 -17.12 20.50 19.74
N ARG A 391 -15.85 20.83 19.40
CA ARG A 391 -15.36 20.90 18.01
C ARG A 391 -14.82 19.58 17.48
N SER A 392 -14.26 18.75 18.34
CA SER A 392 -13.76 17.43 17.95
C SER A 392 -14.67 16.34 18.46
N VAL A 393 -14.89 15.32 17.63
CA VAL A 393 -15.69 14.13 17.92
C VAL A 393 -14.77 12.94 17.99
N TYR A 394 -14.83 12.18 19.09
CA TYR A 394 -14.08 10.94 19.29
C TYR A 394 -15.04 9.76 19.17
N ALA A 395 -14.92 9.02 18.08
CA ALA A 395 -15.75 7.85 17.81
C ALA A 395 -14.93 6.59 18.09
N LYS A 396 -15.34 5.77 19.06
CA LYS A 396 -14.69 4.50 19.39
C LYS A 396 -15.25 3.41 18.50
N THR A 397 -14.38 2.81 17.71
CA THR A 397 -14.80 1.78 16.75
C THR A 397 -15.20 0.49 17.46
N GLN A 398 -16.35 -0.02 17.07
CA GLN A 398 -16.81 -1.36 17.41
C GLN A 398 -16.19 -2.40 16.48
N TYR A 399 -16.10 -2.07 15.20
CA TYR A 399 -15.56 -2.93 14.15
C TYR A 399 -14.61 -2.16 13.23
N GLY A 400 -13.49 -2.80 12.90
CA GLY A 400 -12.52 -2.32 11.92
C GLY A 400 -12.11 -3.43 10.96
N LEU A 401 -12.18 -3.14 9.67
CA LEU A 401 -11.73 -4.03 8.60
C LEU A 401 -10.64 -3.33 7.79
N ILE A 402 -9.52 -3.99 7.62
CA ILE A 402 -8.42 -3.52 6.79
C ILE A 402 -8.17 -4.58 5.72
N GLN A 403 -8.24 -4.21 4.44
CA GLN A 403 -8.05 -5.15 3.34
C GLN A 403 -6.81 -4.79 2.52
N TYR A 404 -5.95 -5.79 2.29
CA TYR A 404 -4.77 -5.67 1.45
C TYR A 404 -5.11 -5.40 -0.02
N ASN A 405 -4.17 -4.78 -0.72
CA ASN A 405 -4.24 -4.64 -2.17
C ASN A 405 -3.70 -5.89 -2.86
N ILE A 406 -4.19 -6.15 -4.07
CA ILE A 406 -3.63 -7.17 -4.95
C ILE A 406 -2.17 -6.81 -5.25
N GLN A 407 -1.29 -7.79 -5.21
CA GLN A 407 0.14 -7.63 -5.49
C GLN A 407 0.48 -8.20 -6.87
N THR A 408 1.33 -7.50 -7.59
CA THR A 408 1.85 -7.99 -8.88
C THR A 408 3.28 -7.53 -9.11
N PHE A 409 4.01 -8.28 -9.90
CA PHE A 409 5.38 -7.99 -10.31
C PHE A 409 5.47 -7.32 -11.69
N TYR A 410 4.36 -7.15 -12.36
CA TYR A 410 4.34 -6.55 -13.70
C TYR A 410 4.64 -5.06 -13.67
N ASP A 411 5.25 -4.58 -14.75
CA ASP A 411 5.50 -3.16 -15.00
C ASP A 411 4.18 -2.39 -15.13
N ARG A 412 3.92 -1.51 -14.19
CA ARG A 412 2.69 -0.71 -14.14
C ARG A 412 2.51 0.21 -15.35
N SER A 413 3.60 0.68 -15.97
CA SER A 413 3.54 1.57 -17.12
C SER A 413 2.94 0.89 -18.36
N LYS A 414 2.97 -0.44 -18.41
CA LYS A 414 2.47 -1.26 -19.52
C LYS A 414 1.05 -1.80 -19.32
N ALA A 415 0.39 -1.42 -18.26
CA ALA A 415 -0.92 -1.96 -17.85
C ALA A 415 -2.02 -1.92 -18.93
N GLY A 416 -1.90 -1.04 -19.93
CA GLY A 416 -2.86 -0.95 -21.03
C GLY A 416 -2.62 -1.93 -22.17
N SER A 417 -1.44 -2.57 -22.23
CA SER A 417 -0.98 -3.38 -23.38
C SER A 417 -0.66 -4.83 -23.04
N ILE A 418 -0.73 -5.22 -21.77
CA ILE A 418 -0.37 -6.57 -21.30
C ILE A 418 -1.52 -7.25 -20.57
N THR A 419 -1.55 -8.56 -20.69
CA THR A 419 -2.44 -9.46 -19.95
C THR A 419 -1.70 -9.96 -18.72
N ALA A 420 -1.96 -9.34 -17.57
CA ALA A 420 -1.25 -9.56 -16.32
C ALA A 420 -2.06 -10.40 -15.33
N TYR A 421 -1.39 -10.93 -14.31
CA TYR A 421 -2.01 -11.50 -13.12
C TYR A 421 -1.37 -10.90 -11.86
N GLY A 422 -2.11 -10.97 -10.78
CA GLY A 422 -1.64 -10.64 -9.44
C GLY A 422 -1.95 -11.75 -8.45
N CYS A 423 -1.46 -11.61 -7.24
CA CYS A 423 -1.69 -12.56 -6.17
C CYS A 423 -2.27 -11.88 -4.92
N GLU A 424 -2.89 -12.70 -4.08
CA GLU A 424 -3.25 -12.33 -2.72
C GLU A 424 -1.99 -12.06 -1.89
N THR A 425 -2.17 -11.34 -0.78
CA THR A 425 -1.11 -11.05 0.19
C THR A 425 -1.20 -12.05 1.33
N ILE A 426 -0.07 -12.51 1.87
CA ILE A 426 -0.08 -13.35 3.07
C ILE A 426 -0.50 -12.48 4.26
N ASN A 427 -1.52 -12.92 4.97
CA ASN A 427 -1.96 -12.34 6.23
C ASN A 427 -2.01 -13.42 7.33
N ASP A 428 -2.37 -13.05 8.56
CA ASP A 428 -2.45 -13.96 9.70
C ASP A 428 -3.46 -15.12 9.52
N GLU A 429 -4.39 -14.99 8.58
CA GLU A 429 -5.38 -16.04 8.29
C GLU A 429 -4.78 -17.16 7.45
N GLU A 430 -3.82 -16.86 6.59
CA GLU A 430 -3.11 -17.83 5.77
C GLU A 430 -2.09 -18.66 6.57
N GLY A 431 -1.61 -18.11 7.69
CA GLY A 431 -0.79 -18.83 8.67
C GLY A 431 -1.57 -19.89 9.46
N LYS A 432 -2.89 -19.85 9.41
CA LYS A 432 -3.77 -20.87 9.98
C LYS A 432 -3.99 -21.94 8.93
N ASP A 433 -3.10 -22.92 8.91
CA ASP A 433 -3.28 -24.27 8.38
C ASP A 433 -4.46 -24.44 7.40
N PHE A 434 -4.35 -23.95 6.20
CA PHE A 434 -4.91 -24.71 5.11
C PHE A 434 -4.03 -25.97 4.98
N SER A 435 -4.12 -26.85 5.99
CA SER A 435 -3.56 -28.19 5.89
C SER A 435 -4.37 -28.89 4.82
N VAL A 436 -3.92 -28.74 3.60
CA VAL A 436 -4.39 -29.59 2.51
C VAL A 436 -3.91 -30.98 2.88
N ASN A 437 -4.71 -31.65 3.71
CA ASN A 437 -4.46 -33.01 4.10
C ASN A 437 -4.57 -33.89 2.86
N GLY A 438 -3.42 -34.27 2.38
CA GLY A 438 -3.30 -35.28 1.38
C GLY A 438 -3.59 -34.86 -0.05
N ARG A 439 -2.91 -35.46 -0.93
CA ARG A 439 -3.35 -35.61 -2.31
C ARG A 439 -4.72 -36.26 -2.31
N GLY A 440 -5.77 -35.52 -2.42
CA GLY A 440 -6.94 -36.11 -3.01
C GLY A 440 -6.51 -36.64 -4.38
N SER A 441 -6.86 -37.84 -4.71
CA SER A 441 -6.66 -38.43 -6.04
C SER A 441 -7.19 -37.57 -7.21
N LYS A 442 -7.78 -36.45 -6.92
CA LYS A 442 -8.34 -35.41 -7.77
C LYS A 442 -7.33 -34.40 -8.29
N TYR A 443 -6.10 -34.36 -7.74
CA TYR A 443 -5.00 -33.55 -8.27
C TYR A 443 -4.22 -34.15 -9.43
N ASN A 444 -4.56 -35.35 -9.85
CA ASN A 444 -4.18 -35.82 -11.17
C ASN A 444 -5.00 -35.04 -12.21
N SER A 445 -4.90 -33.73 -12.17
CA SER A 445 -5.65 -32.88 -13.06
C SER A 445 -5.36 -33.27 -14.50
N SER A 446 -6.40 -33.35 -15.29
CA SER A 446 -6.29 -33.39 -16.75
C SER A 446 -5.79 -32.02 -17.29
N GLY A 447 -5.63 -31.03 -16.44
CA GLY A 447 -5.08 -29.72 -16.74
C GLY A 447 -3.55 -29.76 -16.76
N ASN A 448 -2.96 -30.00 -17.91
CA ASN A 448 -1.51 -29.96 -18.11
C ASN A 448 -1.00 -28.58 -18.54
N ASP A 449 -1.80 -27.55 -18.39
CA ASP A 449 -1.38 -26.21 -18.72
C ASP A 449 -0.35 -25.71 -17.70
N THR A 450 0.81 -25.30 -18.18
CA THR A 450 1.89 -24.81 -17.33
C THR A 450 1.83 -23.29 -17.12
N TRP A 451 0.93 -22.58 -17.83
CA TRP A 451 0.82 -21.13 -17.82
C TRP A 451 -0.54 -20.61 -17.36
N ASN A 452 -1.61 -21.36 -17.57
CA ASN A 452 -2.97 -20.94 -17.23
C ASN A 452 -3.55 -21.72 -16.07
N GLY A 453 -3.30 -21.23 -14.85
CA GLY A 453 -3.83 -21.85 -13.64
C GLY A 453 -5.36 -21.82 -13.56
N ARG A 454 -6.00 -20.78 -14.11
CA ARG A 454 -7.46 -20.70 -14.16
C ARG A 454 -8.06 -21.81 -15.01
N ALA A 455 -7.49 -22.04 -16.19
CA ALA A 455 -7.94 -23.14 -17.07
C ALA A 455 -7.75 -24.51 -16.43
N ASN A 456 -6.66 -24.73 -15.69
CA ASN A 456 -6.45 -25.95 -14.93
C ASN A 456 -7.54 -26.16 -13.86
N MET A 457 -7.82 -25.11 -13.09
CA MET A 457 -8.83 -25.15 -12.02
C MET A 457 -10.23 -25.41 -12.58
N LEU A 458 -10.62 -24.77 -13.68
CA LEU A 458 -11.90 -25.00 -14.33
C LEU A 458 -12.07 -26.46 -14.79
N LYS A 459 -11.05 -27.06 -15.40
CA LYS A 459 -11.08 -28.50 -15.79
C LYS A 459 -11.25 -29.43 -14.59
N ASP A 460 -10.68 -29.07 -13.44
CA ASP A 460 -10.84 -29.87 -12.24
C ASP A 460 -12.24 -29.73 -11.65
N ILE A 461 -12.84 -28.54 -11.74
CA ILE A 461 -14.22 -28.29 -11.28
C ILE A 461 -15.26 -28.97 -12.16
N GLU A 462 -15.07 -29.01 -13.48
CA GLU A 462 -15.95 -29.71 -14.42
C GLU A 462 -16.09 -31.19 -14.13
N LYS A 463 -15.11 -31.82 -13.47
CA LYS A 463 -15.09 -33.25 -13.17
C LYS A 463 -15.78 -33.63 -11.87
N ASP A 464 -15.90 -32.70 -10.97
CA ASP A 464 -16.37 -32.91 -9.62
C ASP A 464 -17.69 -32.22 -9.34
N ASP A 465 -18.57 -32.85 -8.58
CA ASP A 465 -19.75 -32.18 -8.11
C ASP A 465 -19.39 -31.11 -7.04
N TRP A 466 -20.24 -30.08 -6.94
CA TRP A 466 -20.06 -28.95 -6.02
C TRP A 466 -19.93 -29.37 -4.55
N GLU A 467 -20.72 -30.35 -4.11
CA GLU A 467 -20.73 -30.80 -2.71
C GLU A 467 -19.42 -31.52 -2.37
N SER A 468 -18.89 -32.29 -3.33
CA SER A 468 -17.59 -32.94 -3.20
C SER A 468 -16.46 -31.91 -3.10
N LEU A 469 -16.50 -30.86 -3.91
CA LEU A 469 -15.50 -29.77 -3.87
C LEU A 469 -15.55 -29.01 -2.54
N LYS A 470 -16.73 -28.75 -1.99
CA LYS A 470 -16.90 -28.10 -0.69
C LYS A 470 -16.36 -28.92 0.49
N SER A 471 -16.46 -30.25 0.41
CA SER A 471 -16.11 -31.14 1.51
C SER A 471 -14.63 -31.50 1.59
N ASN A 472 -13.87 -31.33 0.50
CA ASN A 472 -12.46 -31.68 0.43
C ASN A 472 -11.54 -30.52 0.78
N GLU A 473 -10.65 -30.73 1.74
CA GLU A 473 -9.55 -29.80 2.02
C GLU A 473 -8.52 -29.89 0.90
N SER A 474 -8.66 -29.04 -0.10
CA SER A 474 -7.87 -29.09 -1.31
C SER A 474 -7.48 -27.69 -1.78
N LEU A 475 -6.41 -27.58 -2.60
CA LEU A 475 -6.02 -26.34 -3.27
C LEU A 475 -7.21 -25.70 -4.00
N ILE A 476 -8.03 -26.52 -4.67
CA ILE A 476 -9.21 -26.03 -5.39
C ILE A 476 -10.23 -25.44 -4.44
N LYS A 477 -10.57 -26.14 -3.34
CA LYS A 477 -11.46 -25.60 -2.33
C LYS A 477 -10.93 -24.28 -1.75
N ALA A 478 -9.64 -24.23 -1.43
CA ALA A 478 -9.02 -23.01 -0.93
C ALA A 478 -9.20 -21.85 -1.89
N CYS A 479 -8.86 -22.02 -3.18
CA CYS A 479 -9.02 -20.96 -4.18
C CYS A 479 -10.49 -20.69 -4.54
N MET A 480 -11.37 -21.69 -4.49
CA MET A 480 -12.80 -21.48 -4.65
C MET A 480 -13.39 -20.60 -3.53
N SER A 481 -12.94 -20.79 -2.30
CA SER A 481 -13.39 -19.99 -1.16
C SER A 481 -12.99 -18.50 -1.25
N ARG A 482 -12.03 -18.15 -2.14
CA ARG A 482 -11.67 -16.78 -2.47
C ARG A 482 -12.68 -16.10 -3.42
N ASN A 483 -13.57 -16.88 -4.00
CA ASN A 483 -14.62 -16.41 -4.91
C ASN A 483 -15.95 -16.29 -4.16
N ARG A 484 -16.92 -15.65 -4.78
CA ARG A 484 -18.24 -15.44 -4.23
C ARG A 484 -19.29 -15.87 -5.24
N ASP A 485 -20.31 -16.56 -4.77
CA ASP A 485 -21.56 -16.80 -5.49
C ASP A 485 -22.26 -15.45 -5.68
N LEU A 486 -22.01 -14.80 -6.80
CA LEU A 486 -22.50 -13.44 -7.07
C LEU A 486 -23.96 -13.39 -7.50
N ASN A 487 -24.47 -14.49 -8.04
CA ASN A 487 -25.84 -14.60 -8.48
C ASN A 487 -26.79 -15.12 -7.37
N GLY A 488 -26.24 -15.71 -6.29
CA GLY A 488 -26.99 -16.19 -5.13
C GLY A 488 -27.69 -17.54 -5.34
N ASP A 489 -27.22 -18.38 -6.30
CA ASP A 489 -27.81 -19.68 -6.58
C ASP A 489 -27.27 -20.82 -5.71
N GLY A 490 -26.31 -20.53 -4.83
CA GLY A 490 -25.68 -21.46 -3.91
C GLY A 490 -24.47 -22.20 -4.48
N LYS A 491 -24.01 -21.85 -5.68
CA LYS A 491 -22.84 -22.37 -6.35
C LYS A 491 -21.93 -21.25 -6.82
N ILE A 492 -20.65 -21.57 -7.09
CA ILE A 492 -19.74 -20.66 -7.77
C ILE A 492 -19.58 -21.17 -9.20
N SER A 493 -20.11 -20.44 -10.16
CA SER A 493 -20.06 -20.76 -11.59
C SER A 493 -18.75 -20.32 -12.22
N ASP A 494 -18.46 -20.74 -13.43
CA ASP A 494 -17.22 -20.47 -14.15
C ASP A 494 -16.96 -18.95 -14.32
N ASP A 495 -18.01 -18.18 -14.53
CA ASP A 495 -17.94 -16.73 -14.66
C ASP A 495 -17.78 -16.00 -13.32
N GLU A 496 -17.90 -16.71 -12.20
CA GLU A 496 -17.65 -16.22 -10.84
C GLU A 496 -16.27 -16.60 -10.33
N ILE A 497 -15.57 -17.52 -10.99
CA ILE A 497 -14.20 -17.91 -10.65
C ILE A 497 -13.23 -16.88 -11.20
N ARG A 498 -12.81 -16.00 -10.32
CA ARG A 498 -11.85 -14.92 -10.57
C ARG A 498 -10.50 -15.20 -9.94
N TRP A 499 -10.54 -15.78 -8.74
CA TRP A 499 -9.36 -16.23 -7.99
C TRP A 499 -9.15 -17.71 -8.22
N TYR A 500 -7.92 -18.09 -8.57
CA TYR A 500 -7.60 -19.44 -9.01
C TYR A 500 -6.23 -19.92 -8.52
N ALA A 501 -6.04 -21.24 -8.55
CA ALA A 501 -4.81 -21.90 -8.18
C ALA A 501 -3.70 -21.66 -9.23
N PRO A 502 -2.51 -21.17 -8.81
CA PRO A 502 -1.42 -20.86 -9.75
C PRO A 502 -0.81 -22.12 -10.37
N THR A 503 -0.22 -21.93 -11.54
CA THR A 503 0.74 -22.90 -12.10
C THR A 503 2.15 -22.64 -11.54
N ILE A 504 3.05 -23.61 -11.77
CA ILE A 504 4.45 -23.45 -11.40
C ILE A 504 5.11 -22.26 -12.12
N SER A 505 4.78 -22.03 -13.39
CA SER A 505 5.34 -20.90 -14.16
C SER A 505 4.86 -19.56 -13.62
N GLN A 506 3.63 -19.50 -13.13
CA GLN A 506 3.09 -18.32 -12.49
C GLN A 506 3.76 -18.02 -11.14
N TYR A 507 4.05 -19.03 -10.33
CA TYR A 507 4.86 -18.87 -9.11
C TYR A 507 6.28 -18.38 -9.40
N ILE A 508 6.90 -18.95 -10.45
CA ILE A 508 8.24 -18.49 -10.90
C ILE A 508 8.20 -16.99 -11.26
N GLY A 509 7.16 -16.53 -11.94
CA GLY A 509 7.00 -15.11 -12.28
C GLY A 509 6.90 -14.22 -11.04
N ILE A 510 6.08 -14.62 -10.07
CA ILE A 510 5.97 -13.90 -8.78
C ILE A 510 7.35 -13.82 -8.11
N TRP A 511 8.06 -14.95 -7.99
CA TRP A 511 9.38 -15.00 -7.35
C TRP A 511 10.42 -14.14 -8.09
N ILE A 512 10.43 -14.14 -9.41
CA ILE A 512 11.34 -13.32 -10.22
C ILE A 512 11.14 -11.83 -9.93
N GLY A 513 9.90 -11.41 -9.80
CA GLY A 513 9.54 -10.00 -9.65
C GLY A 513 9.17 -9.56 -8.23
N GLU A 514 9.29 -10.42 -7.20
CA GLU A 514 8.82 -10.15 -5.83
C GLU A 514 9.45 -8.93 -5.15
N GLU A 515 10.54 -8.40 -5.70
CA GLU A 515 11.24 -7.26 -5.10
C GLU A 515 10.38 -5.99 -5.01
N ILE A 516 9.43 -5.82 -5.93
CA ILE A 516 8.51 -4.67 -5.94
C ILE A 516 7.23 -4.91 -5.15
N MET A 517 7.04 -6.11 -4.64
CA MET A 517 5.87 -6.48 -3.86
C MET A 517 6.08 -6.17 -2.38
N SER A 518 5.00 -6.03 -1.63
CA SER A 518 5.09 -5.85 -0.18
C SER A 518 5.79 -7.05 0.47
N THR A 519 6.40 -6.84 1.63
CA THR A 519 7.11 -7.91 2.35
C THR A 519 6.17 -9.08 2.67
N GLU A 520 4.92 -8.78 3.03
CA GLU A 520 3.91 -9.78 3.34
C GLU A 520 3.53 -10.64 2.14
N ALA A 521 3.59 -10.06 0.94
CA ALA A 521 3.23 -10.74 -0.31
C ALA A 521 4.36 -11.57 -0.93
N LYS A 522 5.60 -11.43 -0.46
CA LYS A 522 6.71 -12.26 -0.93
C LYS A 522 6.44 -13.72 -0.60
N LEU A 523 6.77 -14.59 -1.53
CA LEU A 523 6.52 -16.03 -1.36
C LEU A 523 7.29 -16.63 -0.18
N PHE A 524 8.37 -16.00 0.22
CA PHE A 524 9.06 -16.28 1.45
C PHE A 524 9.27 -14.99 2.26
N ASN A 525 8.69 -14.90 3.44
CA ASN A 525 8.71 -13.70 4.30
C ASN A 525 9.23 -13.95 5.72
N ARG A 526 9.86 -15.10 5.97
CA ARG A 526 10.45 -15.47 7.26
C ARG A 526 11.95 -15.18 7.28
N SER A 527 12.49 -14.77 8.43
CA SER A 527 13.89 -14.34 8.58
C SER A 527 14.92 -15.45 8.88
N THR A 528 14.50 -16.72 9.00
CA THR A 528 15.37 -17.78 9.58
C THR A 528 15.14 -19.17 8.99
N SER A 529 15.07 -19.32 7.67
CA SER A 529 14.91 -20.66 7.13
C SER A 529 15.86 -20.98 5.99
N THR A 530 16.45 -22.16 6.07
CA THR A 530 17.34 -22.73 5.07
C THR A 530 16.60 -23.82 4.30
N LEU A 531 17.00 -24.09 3.05
CA LEU A 531 16.47 -25.23 2.30
C LEU A 531 16.89 -26.58 2.94
N GLU A 532 17.87 -26.57 3.81
CA GLU A 532 18.39 -27.77 4.48
C GLU A 532 17.37 -28.38 5.47
N ARG A 533 16.55 -27.55 6.13
CA ARG A 533 15.54 -28.03 7.07
C ARG A 533 14.16 -27.96 6.45
N GLU A 534 13.54 -29.10 6.26
CA GLU A 534 12.19 -29.20 5.70
C GLU A 534 11.14 -28.42 6.49
N SER A 535 11.31 -28.29 7.82
CA SER A 535 10.43 -27.53 8.71
C SER A 535 10.45 -26.02 8.45
N ASP A 536 11.48 -25.51 7.79
CA ASP A 536 11.72 -24.08 7.65
C ASP A 536 11.33 -23.56 6.26
N ARG A 537 10.92 -24.43 5.36
CA ARG A 537 10.52 -24.11 3.99
C ARG A 537 9.06 -23.66 3.94
N MET A 538 8.74 -22.74 3.06
CA MET A 538 7.36 -22.41 2.71
C MET A 538 6.98 -23.19 1.46
N LEU A 539 6.12 -24.21 1.64
CA LEU A 539 5.65 -25.07 0.56
C LEU A 539 4.33 -24.56 -0.01
N TYR A 540 4.32 -24.28 -1.30
CA TYR A 540 3.11 -23.89 -2.04
C TYR A 540 2.67 -24.99 -2.99
N TYR A 541 1.35 -25.27 -3.00
CA TYR A 541 0.74 -26.11 -4.01
C TYR A 541 0.49 -25.36 -5.30
N SER A 542 0.70 -26.04 -6.42
CA SER A 542 0.37 -25.51 -7.74
C SER A 542 -0.71 -26.34 -8.44
N SER A 543 -1.42 -25.74 -9.39
CA SER A 543 -2.36 -26.45 -10.27
C SER A 543 -1.69 -27.24 -11.38
N THR A 544 -0.37 -27.13 -11.52
CA THR A 544 0.39 -27.96 -12.47
C THR A 544 0.54 -29.36 -11.89
N ASN A 545 0.19 -30.38 -12.66
CA ASN A 545 0.11 -31.76 -12.22
C ASN A 545 1.33 -32.21 -11.41
N ASN A 546 1.10 -32.65 -10.18
CA ASN A 546 2.11 -33.19 -9.23
C ASN A 546 3.29 -32.26 -8.92
N GLN A 547 3.18 -30.96 -9.12
CA GLN A 547 4.25 -30.01 -8.87
C GLN A 547 3.94 -29.10 -7.69
N ASN A 548 4.81 -29.14 -6.68
CA ASN A 548 4.82 -28.23 -5.56
C ASN A 548 6.09 -27.41 -5.60
N THR A 549 6.05 -26.22 -5.05
CA THR A 549 7.22 -25.34 -4.99
C THR A 549 7.50 -24.91 -3.57
N TYR A 550 8.77 -24.91 -3.21
CA TYR A 550 9.28 -24.45 -1.92
C TYR A 550 10.00 -23.15 -2.10
N PHE A 551 9.83 -22.26 -1.13
CA PHE A 551 10.59 -21.04 -1.04
C PHE A 551 11.29 -20.96 0.31
N SER A 552 12.52 -20.45 0.28
CA SER A 552 13.36 -20.19 1.46
C SER A 552 14.26 -18.98 1.19
N GLU A 553 15.09 -18.62 2.15
CA GLU A 553 16.15 -17.63 1.93
C GLU A 553 17.13 -18.05 0.84
N GLU A 554 17.29 -19.35 0.64
CA GLU A 554 18.23 -19.94 -0.35
C GLU A 554 17.67 -19.92 -1.77
N GLY A 555 16.38 -19.60 -1.95
CA GLY A 555 15.72 -19.52 -3.26
C GLY A 555 14.52 -20.43 -3.38
N MET A 556 14.33 -21.00 -4.57
CA MET A 556 13.18 -21.81 -4.93
C MET A 556 13.59 -23.24 -5.26
N ALA A 557 12.81 -24.21 -4.79
CA ALA A 557 12.92 -25.60 -5.20
C ALA A 557 11.54 -26.17 -5.57
N THR A 558 11.51 -27.14 -6.48
CA THR A 558 10.28 -27.87 -6.79
C THR A 558 10.44 -29.34 -6.38
N ASN A 559 9.37 -29.96 -5.93
CA ASN A 559 9.36 -31.36 -5.57
C ASN A 559 8.12 -32.06 -6.11
N ASN A 560 8.32 -33.29 -6.61
CA ASN A 560 7.24 -34.16 -7.11
C ASN A 560 6.54 -34.96 -6.01
N TYR A 561 7.11 -35.01 -4.81
CA TYR A 561 6.58 -35.87 -3.74
C TYR A 561 6.17 -35.04 -2.53
N PRO A 562 4.89 -35.02 -2.14
CA PRO A 562 4.53 -34.68 -0.78
C PRO A 562 4.85 -35.91 0.08
N THR A 563 5.94 -35.86 0.83
CA THR A 563 6.13 -36.79 1.91
C THR A 563 5.19 -36.42 3.06
N GLN A 564 4.71 -37.39 3.79
CA GLN A 564 3.60 -37.27 4.76
C GLN A 564 3.91 -36.36 5.99
N ASN A 565 5.13 -35.82 6.13
CA ASN A 565 5.60 -35.16 7.35
C ASN A 565 6.04 -33.70 7.14
N TYR A 566 5.56 -33.01 6.09
CA TYR A 566 5.95 -31.64 5.81
C TYR A 566 5.11 -30.59 6.56
N PRO A 567 5.70 -29.38 6.75
CA PRO A 567 4.98 -28.25 7.36
C PRO A 567 3.71 -27.89 6.59
N PRO A 568 2.83 -27.07 7.18
CA PRO A 568 1.59 -26.69 6.57
C PRO A 568 1.80 -26.19 5.14
N LYS A 569 0.98 -26.68 4.25
CA LYS A 569 1.08 -26.43 2.82
C LYS A 569 0.28 -25.18 2.51
N LEU A 570 0.98 -24.20 1.98
CA LEU A 570 0.41 -22.89 1.72
C LEU A 570 -0.29 -22.83 0.35
N VAL A 571 -1.23 -21.96 0.26
CA VAL A 571 -1.92 -21.62 -0.98
C VAL A 571 -1.74 -20.12 -1.22
N ARG A 572 -1.44 -19.74 -2.45
CA ARG A 572 -1.41 -18.36 -2.91
C ARG A 572 -2.24 -18.26 -4.17
N CYS A 573 -3.49 -17.81 -4.04
CA CYS A 573 -4.38 -17.72 -5.20
C CYS A 573 -4.03 -16.49 -6.05
N LEU A 574 -4.31 -16.59 -7.35
CA LEU A 574 -4.05 -15.56 -8.34
C LEU A 574 -5.34 -14.98 -8.90
N ARG A 575 -5.23 -13.76 -9.40
CA ARG A 575 -6.29 -13.00 -10.06
C ARG A 575 -5.76 -12.44 -11.38
N ASN A 576 -6.49 -12.65 -12.47
CA ASN A 576 -6.18 -11.99 -13.75
C ASN A 576 -6.51 -10.49 -13.67
N LEU A 577 -5.58 -9.63 -14.13
CA LEU A 577 -5.61 -8.19 -13.97
C LEU A 577 -5.82 -7.49 -15.34
N LYS A 578 -6.98 -6.88 -15.51
CA LYS A 578 -7.28 -5.90 -16.56
C LYS A 578 -8.18 -4.83 -15.95
N SER A 579 -8.62 -3.86 -16.74
CA SER A 579 -9.73 -3.04 -16.27
C SER A 579 -10.96 -3.93 -16.08
N TYR A 580 -11.80 -3.59 -15.13
CA TYR A 580 -12.98 -4.39 -14.78
C TYR A 580 -13.86 -4.70 -16.00
N ASN A 581 -13.99 -3.75 -16.92
CA ASN A 581 -14.80 -3.88 -18.13
C ASN A 581 -14.17 -4.79 -19.20
N GLU A 582 -12.87 -5.05 -19.14
CA GLU A 582 -12.17 -5.93 -20.08
C GLU A 582 -12.23 -7.41 -19.67
N GLY A 583 -12.77 -7.68 -18.47
CA GLY A 583 -12.95 -9.04 -17.97
C GLY A 583 -11.67 -9.65 -17.39
N TYR A 584 -11.79 -10.88 -16.95
CA TYR A 584 -10.73 -11.64 -16.23
C TYR A 584 -10.49 -13.02 -16.88
N ASN A 585 -11.32 -13.41 -17.86
CA ASN A 585 -11.27 -14.74 -18.47
C ASN A 585 -10.31 -14.76 -19.67
N TYR A 586 -9.01 -14.79 -19.39
CA TYR A 586 -7.97 -14.85 -20.41
C TYR A 586 -6.76 -15.64 -19.87
N GLU A 587 -5.91 -16.07 -20.79
CA GLU A 587 -4.59 -16.61 -20.46
C GLU A 587 -3.62 -15.44 -20.23
N PRO A 588 -2.97 -15.37 -19.06
CA PRO A 588 -1.96 -14.34 -18.83
C PRO A 588 -0.79 -14.43 -19.79
N ASP A 589 -0.32 -13.30 -20.25
CA ASP A 589 0.89 -13.22 -21.07
C ASP A 589 2.11 -13.79 -20.34
N LYS A 590 3.00 -14.42 -21.08
CA LYS A 590 4.33 -14.72 -20.57
C LYS A 590 5.02 -13.42 -20.18
N TYR A 591 5.67 -13.39 -19.02
CA TYR A 591 6.37 -12.20 -18.54
C TYR A 591 7.74 -11.97 -19.20
N TYR A 592 8.09 -12.80 -20.17
CA TYR A 592 9.30 -12.67 -21.01
C TYR A 592 8.96 -12.86 -22.47
N THR A 593 9.84 -12.30 -23.31
CA THR A 593 9.89 -12.56 -24.76
C THR A 593 11.14 -13.35 -25.06
N TYR A 594 11.02 -14.41 -25.89
CA TYR A 594 12.15 -15.21 -26.34
C TYR A 594 12.31 -15.14 -27.87
N ASN A 595 13.44 -14.59 -28.29
CA ASN A 595 13.84 -14.59 -29.69
C ASN A 595 14.64 -15.85 -30.01
N THR A 596 14.02 -16.81 -30.73
CA THR A 596 14.63 -18.11 -31.04
C THR A 596 15.84 -17.99 -31.95
N SER A 597 15.87 -17.04 -32.90
CA SER A 597 16.97 -16.87 -33.86
C SER A 597 18.25 -16.37 -33.20
N GLU A 598 18.13 -15.57 -32.16
CA GLU A 598 19.25 -15.01 -31.42
C GLU A 598 19.48 -15.68 -30.07
N SER A 599 18.60 -16.59 -29.66
CA SER A 599 18.57 -17.20 -28.30
C SER A 599 18.53 -16.15 -27.20
N THR A 600 17.81 -15.05 -27.43
CA THR A 600 17.75 -13.90 -26.53
C THR A 600 16.44 -13.88 -25.75
N VAL A 601 16.57 -13.73 -24.42
CA VAL A 601 15.46 -13.56 -23.49
C VAL A 601 15.39 -12.11 -23.07
N THR A 602 14.17 -11.56 -23.00
CA THR A 602 13.92 -10.22 -22.46
C THR A 602 12.74 -10.29 -21.49
N LEU A 603 12.97 -9.84 -20.26
CA LEU A 603 11.93 -9.72 -19.21
C LEU A 603 11.22 -8.37 -19.36
N ASP A 604 10.54 -8.19 -20.50
CA ASP A 604 10.00 -6.91 -20.93
C ASP A 604 8.68 -6.51 -20.24
N LYS A 605 8.06 -7.42 -19.49
CA LYS A 605 6.83 -7.19 -18.75
C LYS A 605 7.01 -7.12 -17.23
N VAL A 606 8.19 -7.46 -16.74
CA VAL A 606 8.56 -7.34 -15.32
C VAL A 606 8.96 -5.90 -15.03
N ASP A 607 8.62 -5.40 -13.85
CA ASP A 607 9.01 -4.05 -13.42
C ASP A 607 10.54 -3.94 -13.32
N GLU A 608 11.09 -2.85 -13.85
CA GLU A 608 12.54 -2.63 -13.92
C GLU A 608 13.22 -2.60 -12.54
N LYS A 609 12.49 -2.25 -11.48
CA LYS A 609 13.02 -2.25 -10.12
C LYS A 609 13.35 -3.67 -9.61
N ALA A 610 12.66 -4.69 -10.15
CA ALA A 610 12.94 -6.09 -9.86
C ALA A 610 14.07 -6.67 -10.70
N LEU A 611 14.60 -5.93 -11.68
CA LEU A 611 15.58 -6.39 -12.64
C LEU A 611 16.95 -5.77 -12.39
N ASN A 612 17.99 -6.49 -12.78
CA ASN A 612 19.35 -5.95 -12.85
C ASN A 612 19.54 -5.30 -14.21
N THR A 613 19.62 -3.97 -14.23
CA THR A 613 19.83 -3.18 -15.45
C THR A 613 21.31 -2.78 -15.64
N SER A 614 22.17 -2.98 -14.65
CA SER A 614 23.59 -2.60 -14.73
C SER A 614 24.43 -3.60 -15.51
N GLY A 615 23.94 -4.81 -15.74
CA GLY A 615 24.67 -5.89 -16.40
C GLY A 615 25.75 -6.55 -15.51
N GLU A 616 26.11 -5.92 -14.40
CA GLU A 616 27.05 -6.46 -13.43
C GLU A 616 26.30 -7.13 -12.28
N LEU A 617 26.69 -8.35 -11.96
CA LEU A 617 26.25 -8.96 -10.71
C LEU A 617 27.11 -8.36 -9.59
N GLY A 618 26.48 -7.72 -8.62
CA GLY A 618 27.14 -7.37 -7.37
C GLY A 618 27.74 -8.62 -6.70
N GLU A 619 28.62 -8.42 -5.74
CA GLU A 619 29.07 -9.53 -4.90
C GLU A 619 27.86 -10.14 -4.21
N LEU A 620 27.75 -11.48 -4.27
CA LEU A 620 26.72 -12.19 -3.51
C LEU A 620 27.15 -12.12 -2.04
N ASN A 621 26.44 -11.34 -1.25
CA ASN A 621 26.62 -11.37 0.19
C ASN A 621 26.15 -12.71 0.78
N GLU A 622 26.82 -13.18 1.83
CA GLU A 622 26.53 -14.46 2.48
C GLU A 622 25.08 -14.47 2.98
N HIS A 623 24.26 -15.37 2.54
CA HIS A 623 22.88 -15.61 2.93
C HIS A 623 21.75 -14.83 2.24
N GLU A 624 21.96 -14.16 1.11
CA GLU A 624 20.90 -13.39 0.48
C GLU A 624 20.65 -13.78 -0.98
N GLU A 625 20.00 -14.88 -1.24
CA GLU A 625 19.47 -15.18 -2.58
C GLU A 625 18.38 -14.17 -3.02
N ARG A 626 17.82 -13.44 -2.07
CA ARG A 626 16.91 -12.29 -2.28
C ARG A 626 17.63 -10.96 -2.43
N SER A 627 18.95 -10.96 -2.35
CA SER A 627 19.75 -9.75 -2.50
C SER A 627 19.65 -9.17 -3.91
N ALA A 628 20.03 -7.89 -4.05
CA ALA A 628 20.16 -7.22 -5.34
C ALA A 628 21.03 -8.02 -6.34
N GLY A 629 21.96 -8.85 -5.84
CA GLY A 629 22.82 -9.72 -6.66
C GLY A 629 22.09 -10.89 -7.32
N ASN A 630 20.90 -11.28 -6.86
CA ASN A 630 20.08 -12.34 -7.46
C ASN A 630 18.96 -11.78 -8.38
N LYS A 631 18.85 -10.47 -8.57
CA LYS A 631 17.97 -9.91 -9.59
C LYS A 631 18.36 -10.41 -10.96
N PRO A 632 17.41 -10.90 -11.78
CA PRO A 632 17.73 -11.35 -13.12
C PRO A 632 18.06 -10.16 -14.03
N ALA A 633 18.93 -10.37 -15.01
CA ALA A 633 19.20 -9.37 -16.03
C ALA A 633 17.92 -9.11 -16.85
N LYS A 634 17.69 -7.85 -17.23
CA LYS A 634 16.54 -7.46 -18.06
C LYS A 634 16.54 -8.16 -19.41
N SER A 635 17.72 -8.32 -20.02
CA SER A 635 17.87 -9.03 -21.28
C SER A 635 19.20 -9.79 -21.30
N PHE A 636 19.13 -11.03 -21.74
CA PHE A 636 20.31 -11.90 -21.85
C PHE A 636 20.18 -12.91 -22.98
N ARG A 637 21.32 -13.27 -23.57
CA ARG A 637 21.44 -14.31 -24.57
C ARG A 637 21.86 -15.63 -23.90
N ILE A 638 21.21 -16.71 -24.27
CA ILE A 638 21.54 -18.05 -23.78
C ILE A 638 22.63 -18.67 -24.68
N ALA A 639 23.64 -19.29 -24.12
CA ALA A 639 24.65 -20.00 -24.87
C ALA A 639 24.04 -21.18 -25.63
N ALA A 640 24.49 -21.38 -26.88
CA ALA A 640 23.99 -22.44 -27.75
C ALA A 640 24.33 -23.85 -27.22
N LYS A 641 25.35 -23.96 -26.38
CA LYS A 641 25.86 -25.21 -25.84
C LYS A 641 26.16 -25.08 -24.34
N THR A 642 26.09 -26.20 -23.64
CA THR A 642 26.52 -26.31 -22.25
C THR A 642 28.01 -26.67 -22.18
N TYR A 643 28.67 -26.32 -21.06
CA TYR A 643 30.03 -26.71 -20.79
C TYR A 643 30.08 -27.65 -19.55
N PRO A 644 30.81 -28.78 -19.58
CA PRO A 644 31.44 -29.38 -20.75
C PRO A 644 30.41 -30.04 -21.70
N GLU A 645 30.74 -30.09 -22.99
CA GLU A 645 29.87 -30.71 -23.99
C GLU A 645 29.72 -32.22 -23.77
N ASN A 646 30.74 -32.85 -23.20
CA ASN A 646 30.84 -34.30 -22.99
C ASN A 646 31.14 -34.62 -21.53
N ASN A 647 30.28 -34.52 -20.63
CA ASN A 647 30.33 -34.97 -19.21
C ASN A 647 31.72 -35.21 -18.53
N SER A 648 32.81 -34.88 -19.17
CA SER A 648 34.19 -35.24 -18.78
C SER A 648 35.08 -34.06 -18.42
N GLY A 649 34.57 -32.92 -18.05
CA GLY A 649 35.36 -31.73 -17.81
C GLY A 649 35.12 -30.99 -16.50
N ASP A 650 36.06 -30.17 -16.13
CA ASP A 650 36.37 -29.57 -14.83
C ASP A 650 35.49 -28.37 -14.38
N ALA A 651 34.20 -28.33 -14.68
CA ALA A 651 33.34 -27.39 -13.96
C ALA A 651 33.12 -27.95 -12.54
N SER A 652 34.08 -27.69 -11.64
CA SER A 652 33.83 -28.02 -10.24
C SER A 652 32.64 -27.16 -9.76
N MET A 653 31.73 -27.77 -9.05
CA MET A 653 30.60 -27.08 -8.43
C MET A 653 31.05 -25.83 -7.67
N GLU A 654 32.13 -25.94 -6.94
CA GLU A 654 32.73 -24.87 -6.17
C GLU A 654 33.12 -23.66 -7.03
N SER A 655 33.69 -23.88 -8.21
CA SER A 655 34.08 -22.78 -9.10
C SER A 655 32.88 -22.06 -9.71
N VAL A 656 31.79 -22.77 -9.94
CA VAL A 656 30.55 -22.22 -10.52
C VAL A 656 29.77 -21.44 -9.46
N VAL A 657 29.59 -22.04 -8.31
CA VAL A 657 28.79 -21.49 -7.20
C VAL A 657 29.41 -20.19 -6.68
N TYR A 658 30.73 -20.18 -6.48
CA TYR A 658 31.43 -18.96 -6.03
C TYR A 658 31.73 -17.95 -7.16
N GLY A 659 31.17 -18.14 -8.36
CA GLY A 659 31.35 -17.23 -9.48
C GLY A 659 32.76 -17.17 -10.05
N ARG A 660 33.64 -18.16 -9.71
CA ARG A 660 35.01 -18.28 -10.21
C ARG A 660 35.08 -18.86 -11.62
N PHE A 661 34.02 -19.52 -12.08
CA PHE A 661 33.95 -20.08 -13.41
C PHE A 661 33.88 -19.00 -14.47
N LYS A 662 34.83 -19.01 -15.40
CA LYS A 662 34.94 -17.97 -16.46
C LYS A 662 34.27 -18.43 -17.73
N CYS A 663 32.99 -18.10 -17.91
CA CYS A 663 32.23 -18.43 -19.12
C CYS A 663 32.89 -17.96 -20.41
N TYR A 664 33.46 -16.75 -20.42
CA TYR A 664 34.09 -16.17 -21.62
C TYR A 664 35.33 -16.92 -22.11
N GLY A 665 36.08 -17.55 -21.21
CA GLY A 665 37.23 -18.38 -21.59
C GLY A 665 36.85 -19.68 -22.29
N ASN A 666 35.64 -20.17 -22.06
CA ASN A 666 35.16 -21.45 -22.58
C ASN A 666 34.36 -21.32 -23.89
N TYR A 667 33.91 -20.11 -24.22
CA TYR A 667 33.13 -19.86 -25.44
C TYR A 667 33.91 -19.12 -26.52
N ASN A 668 35.21 -18.91 -26.37
CA ASN A 668 36.12 -18.21 -27.31
C ASN A 668 35.65 -16.83 -27.81
N GLU A 669 34.74 -16.19 -27.09
CA GLU A 669 34.15 -14.92 -27.53
C GLU A 669 34.89 -13.68 -27.01
N GLY A 670 35.94 -13.82 -26.17
CA GLY A 670 36.74 -12.70 -25.65
C GLY A 670 35.94 -11.64 -24.87
N ASP A 671 34.63 -11.82 -24.77
CA ASP A 671 33.68 -10.87 -24.22
C ASP A 671 33.35 -11.22 -22.76
N ARG A 672 33.81 -10.36 -21.85
CA ARG A 672 33.61 -10.53 -20.41
C ARG A 672 32.14 -10.48 -19.94
N LYS A 673 31.19 -10.21 -20.83
CA LYS A 673 29.75 -10.18 -20.52
C LYS A 673 29.11 -11.58 -20.40
N TRP A 674 29.82 -12.64 -20.76
CA TRP A 674 29.39 -14.02 -20.55
C TRP A 674 29.61 -14.42 -19.09
N ARG A 675 28.57 -14.91 -18.44
CA ARG A 675 28.61 -15.36 -17.04
C ARG A 675 27.69 -16.54 -16.76
N VAL A 676 27.87 -17.15 -15.60
CA VAL A 676 26.94 -18.13 -15.07
C VAL A 676 25.63 -17.44 -14.70
N PRO A 677 24.44 -17.98 -15.08
CA PRO A 677 23.15 -17.42 -14.67
C PRO A 677 22.94 -17.57 -13.15
N ASN A 678 22.17 -16.64 -12.58
CA ASN A 678 21.64 -16.81 -11.24
C ASN A 678 20.41 -17.75 -11.25
N GLN A 679 19.84 -18.04 -10.07
CA GLN A 679 18.68 -18.94 -9.97
C GLN A 679 17.46 -18.44 -10.73
N ARG A 680 17.15 -17.14 -10.67
CA ARG A 680 15.98 -16.56 -11.33
C ARG A 680 16.12 -16.59 -12.85
N GLU A 681 17.30 -16.30 -13.37
CA GLU A 681 17.60 -16.43 -14.79
C GLU A 681 17.53 -17.88 -15.27
N MET A 682 18.06 -18.80 -14.47
CA MET A 682 18.01 -20.25 -14.77
C MET A 682 16.55 -20.74 -14.77
N SER A 683 15.68 -20.25 -13.89
CA SER A 683 14.26 -20.58 -13.88
C SER A 683 13.55 -20.16 -15.17
N VAL A 684 13.89 -18.99 -15.71
CA VAL A 684 13.38 -18.56 -17.02
C VAL A 684 13.91 -19.44 -18.16
N MET A 685 15.21 -19.77 -18.12
CA MET A 685 15.81 -20.68 -19.11
C MET A 685 15.12 -22.05 -19.08
N TYR A 686 14.78 -22.56 -17.89
CA TYR A 686 14.01 -23.80 -17.73
C TYR A 686 12.65 -23.73 -18.43
N LEU A 687 11.91 -22.62 -18.25
CA LEU A 687 10.60 -22.44 -18.90
C LEU A 687 10.67 -22.38 -20.41
N ILE A 688 11.83 -21.97 -20.96
CA ILE A 688 12.06 -21.90 -22.41
C ILE A 688 12.50 -23.23 -22.97
N ASN A 689 13.49 -23.86 -22.38
CA ASN A 689 14.06 -25.12 -22.82
C ASN A 689 14.65 -25.91 -21.64
N PRO A 690 13.86 -26.78 -21.00
CA PRO A 690 14.31 -27.55 -19.84
C PRO A 690 15.43 -28.53 -20.17
N ASP A 691 15.54 -29.02 -21.40
CA ASP A 691 16.58 -30.00 -21.79
C ASP A 691 17.96 -29.33 -21.86
N LEU A 692 18.03 -28.06 -22.24
CA LEU A 692 19.29 -27.30 -22.30
C LEU A 692 19.94 -27.16 -20.92
N ILE A 693 19.14 -27.00 -19.89
CA ILE A 693 19.64 -26.74 -18.54
C ILE A 693 19.59 -27.96 -17.62
N ASN A 694 19.23 -29.14 -18.19
CA ASN A 694 19.23 -30.37 -17.41
C ASN A 694 20.63 -30.64 -16.86
N MET A 695 20.76 -30.83 -15.54
CA MET A 695 22.01 -30.95 -14.78
C MET A 695 22.90 -29.72 -14.81
N ALA A 696 22.39 -28.54 -15.15
CA ALA A 696 23.16 -27.31 -15.14
C ALA A 696 23.20 -26.67 -13.76
N TYR A 697 24.37 -26.13 -13.42
CA TYR A 697 24.59 -25.32 -12.23
C TYR A 697 24.26 -23.86 -12.48
N CYS A 698 23.70 -23.20 -11.48
CA CYS A 698 23.56 -21.75 -11.48
C CYS A 698 24.46 -21.11 -10.42
N ARG A 699 24.70 -19.81 -10.57
CA ARG A 699 25.35 -19.02 -9.53
C ARG A 699 24.40 -18.89 -8.34
N THR A 700 24.82 -19.45 -7.23
CA THR A 700 24.12 -19.33 -5.97
C THR A 700 25.18 -19.31 -4.87
N LYS A 701 24.88 -18.71 -3.76
CA LYS A 701 25.73 -18.76 -2.59
C LYS A 701 25.65 -20.10 -1.84
N PHE A 702 24.56 -20.80 -2.06
CA PHE A 702 24.32 -22.11 -1.46
C PHE A 702 24.97 -23.18 -2.31
N SER A 703 25.85 -23.91 -1.70
CA SER A 703 26.79 -24.83 -2.35
C SER A 703 26.14 -26.03 -3.10
N ASN A 704 24.80 -26.11 -3.14
CA ASN A 704 24.15 -27.37 -3.47
C ASN A 704 22.95 -27.27 -4.43
N ILE A 705 22.87 -26.22 -5.24
CA ILE A 705 21.71 -26.05 -6.13
C ILE A 705 22.08 -26.35 -7.56
N ASN A 706 21.51 -27.44 -8.11
CA ASN A 706 21.47 -27.70 -9.54
C ASN A 706 20.04 -27.92 -10.04
N PHE A 707 19.82 -27.63 -11.31
CA PHE A 707 18.57 -27.91 -11.96
C PHE A 707 18.59 -29.32 -12.54
N ARG A 708 17.66 -30.18 -12.12
CA ARG A 708 17.51 -31.54 -12.65
C ARG A 708 16.18 -31.72 -13.33
N LYS A 709 16.17 -32.37 -14.48
CA LYS A 709 14.96 -32.94 -15.05
C LYS A 709 14.66 -34.23 -14.25
N SER A 710 13.48 -34.36 -13.67
CA SER A 710 13.11 -35.55 -12.91
C SER A 710 13.06 -36.79 -13.83
N TRP A 711 13.59 -37.91 -13.38
CA TRP A 711 13.62 -39.17 -14.12
C TRP A 711 12.24 -39.78 -14.35
N THR A 712 11.25 -39.41 -13.58
CA THR A 712 9.93 -40.06 -13.54
C THR A 712 8.81 -39.23 -14.17
N TYR A 713 8.96 -37.91 -14.37
CA TYR A 713 7.91 -37.06 -14.92
C TYR A 713 8.51 -35.97 -15.81
N THR A 714 7.93 -35.79 -16.99
CA THR A 714 8.51 -35.10 -18.14
C THR A 714 8.65 -33.59 -18.07
N SER A 715 8.41 -32.94 -16.92
CA SER A 715 8.27 -31.46 -16.90
C SER A 715 8.67 -30.73 -15.64
N VAL A 716 9.47 -31.30 -14.73
CA VAL A 716 9.80 -30.68 -13.44
C VAL A 716 11.27 -30.49 -13.25
N PHE A 717 11.69 -29.31 -12.80
CA PHE A 717 13.03 -29.12 -12.26
C PHE A 717 13.00 -29.35 -10.73
N THR A 718 14.00 -30.05 -10.25
CA THR A 718 14.26 -30.18 -8.81
C THR A 718 15.58 -29.50 -8.50
N MET A 719 15.61 -28.73 -7.43
CA MET A 719 16.86 -28.30 -6.82
C MET A 719 17.32 -29.44 -5.90
N ALA A 720 18.47 -30.02 -6.17
CA ALA A 720 19.02 -31.09 -5.35
C ALA A 720 19.88 -30.51 -4.22
N THR A 721 19.58 -30.93 -3.00
CA THR A 721 20.24 -30.45 -1.77
C THR A 721 21.30 -31.42 -1.22
N ASN A 722 21.59 -32.57 -1.87
CA ASN A 722 22.52 -33.57 -1.38
C ASN A 722 23.84 -33.60 -2.13
N TRP A 723 24.94 -33.63 -1.39
CA TRP A 723 26.33 -33.64 -1.88
C TRP A 723 26.76 -34.90 -2.63
N SER A 724 26.06 -36.03 -2.47
CA SER A 724 26.51 -37.32 -2.98
C SER A 724 26.33 -37.54 -4.50
N ASP A 725 25.59 -36.67 -5.19
CA ASP A 725 25.19 -36.86 -6.58
C ASP A 725 25.93 -35.97 -7.61
N TYR A 726 27.03 -35.31 -7.23
CA TYR A 726 27.58 -34.15 -7.92
C TYR A 726 28.84 -34.37 -8.77
N SER A 727 29.09 -35.57 -9.21
CA SER A 727 30.29 -35.85 -10.01
C SER A 727 30.28 -35.33 -11.45
N SER A 728 29.17 -34.77 -11.94
CA SER A 728 29.04 -34.34 -13.35
C SER A 728 28.00 -33.25 -13.55
N GLY A 729 28.29 -31.98 -13.21
CA GLY A 729 27.46 -30.84 -13.50
C GLY A 729 27.86 -30.12 -14.77
N LYS A 730 26.88 -29.50 -15.45
CA LYS A 730 27.06 -28.65 -16.63
C LYS A 730 26.87 -27.18 -16.28
N VAL A 731 27.40 -26.29 -17.09
CA VAL A 731 27.16 -24.87 -17.02
C VAL A 731 26.57 -24.39 -18.34
N CYS A 732 25.42 -23.75 -18.29
CA CYS A 732 24.83 -23.05 -19.43
C CYS A 732 24.99 -21.55 -19.18
N CYS A 733 25.97 -20.94 -19.85
CA CYS A 733 26.27 -19.53 -19.63
C CYS A 733 25.26 -18.60 -20.32
N ILE A 734 25.15 -17.39 -19.82
CA ILE A 734 24.39 -16.32 -20.45
C ILE A 734 25.28 -15.12 -20.73
N LYS A 735 24.92 -14.37 -21.77
CA LYS A 735 25.52 -13.06 -22.09
C LYS A 735 24.51 -11.98 -21.77
N VAL A 736 24.84 -11.10 -20.83
CA VAL A 736 23.96 -10.01 -20.45
C VAL A 736 23.99 -8.94 -21.54
N LEU A 737 22.82 -8.51 -21.98
CA LEU A 737 22.61 -7.51 -23.02
C LEU A 737 22.19 -6.15 -22.42
N LYS A 738 21.31 -6.18 -21.45
CA LYS A 738 20.84 -5.01 -20.66
C LYS A 738 20.40 -5.45 -19.27
#